data_0b1a01b74964e91b035d16346933b8d0
#
_entry.id   0b1a01b74964e91b035d16346933b8d0
#
_cell.length_a   1.000
_cell.length_b   1.000
_cell.length_c   1.000
_cell.angle_alpha   90.00
_cell.angle_beta   90.00
_cell.angle_gamma   90.00
#
_symmetry.space_group_name_H-M   'P 1'
#
loop_
_entity.id
_entity.type
_entity.pdbx_description
1 polymer ?
#
loop_
_entity_poly.entity_id
_entity_poly.type
_entity_poly.pdbx_seq_one_letter_code
_entity_poly.pdbx_strand_id
1 'polypeptide(L)'
;MQDTIIIIESPNKVEKIAHYTGAKVFATKGHFKELSKLIVKDYTNYEPDFELNEKKKFDINKIISECKGKKVIIATDPDREGYGIGYLFYDIIKNMAKSVERAEFFEITENGIKKGLQNAKPFATTNLKEFESWKARAVGDKLVGWILSPKYINTLNDKNISVGRVQTPALNLIVKRELEIKEFNENSENKKVEYKIKAKLKKDNIEFFAINDNIFATKDEANEQINALKSFTQAKVYEVESKETQQKPKEPFRTSQYQEECAKKFGFSSEVAMNLAQKLFEKGLITYIRTDSNSLSADFINEVENKFSSQEWHERREYKAGSQSQAEAHEAIRISHIHDFSEIDKIASEENLSDDMKKAYTLIYTNSLLSQAKNAINQNFTFDIDINALSFKAKSTKTIYKGFKGVFESFTNDDNEDKDENEIQGLELSKDELVEILGYELSEVKKKAPTHYKESNFISLLEKEKIGRPSTYATFLPKLLEREYIAIQKKGKNNEIVATNKGIEFIKTLSANNDEWITKSEFTAHMEEILDKISNGECSYLDFIKPLHEKMEFVEIKPAEQRPPTPPSQAQLELAKKLALNAQLELPKDIETNWKICSEFIEMAKKKQPILPPNEKQLNLAKKLADDNKVELPKDLETNWKICSDFISKYIKKSSK
;
A
#
# COMPACT_ATOMS: atom_id res chain seq x y z
N MET A 1 19.72 10.47 28.65
CA MET A 1 18.84 11.61 28.26
C MET A 1 17.69 11.83 29.27
N GLN A 2 17.97 11.83 30.58
CA GLN A 2 16.94 11.82 31.64
C GLN A 2 15.94 13.00 31.62
N ASP A 3 16.31 14.15 31.06
CA ASP A 3 15.44 15.33 30.96
C ASP A 3 14.92 15.63 29.54
N THR A 4 15.03 14.65 28.64
CA THR A 4 14.58 14.76 27.27
C THR A 4 13.32 13.92 27.03
N ILE A 5 12.36 14.51 26.33
CA ILE A 5 11.16 13.81 25.86
C ILE A 5 11.25 13.63 24.36
N ILE A 6 10.95 12.43 23.86
CA ILE A 6 10.86 12.15 22.44
C ILE A 6 9.39 11.93 22.08
N ILE A 7 8.91 12.64 21.06
CA ILE A 7 7.55 12.50 20.52
C ILE A 7 7.61 11.80 19.19
N ILE A 8 6.91 10.69 19.05
CA ILE A 8 6.82 9.89 17.83
C ILE A 8 5.36 9.71 17.41
N GLU A 9 5.14 9.06 16.26
CA GLU A 9 3.81 8.83 15.73
C GLU A 9 3.21 7.50 16.21
N SER A 10 3.93 6.39 16.07
CA SER A 10 3.44 5.04 16.36
C SER A 10 3.79 4.58 17.78
N PRO A 11 2.82 4.06 18.57
CA PRO A 11 3.09 3.52 19.91
C PRO A 11 4.01 2.28 19.90
N ASN A 12 4.06 1.54 18.78
CA ASN A 12 4.84 0.30 18.68
C ASN A 12 6.36 0.53 18.70
N LYS A 13 6.81 1.77 18.43
CA LYS A 13 8.23 2.16 18.47
C LYS A 13 8.68 2.67 19.84
N VAL A 14 7.76 2.91 20.77
CA VAL A 14 8.04 3.58 22.08
C VAL A 14 9.08 2.83 22.87
N GLU A 15 8.88 1.56 23.11
CA GLU A 15 9.78 0.74 23.96
C GLU A 15 11.20 0.67 23.39
N LYS A 16 11.31 0.43 22.08
CA LYS A 16 12.59 0.29 21.41
C LYS A 16 13.39 1.60 21.41
N ILE A 17 12.72 2.72 21.10
CA ILE A 17 13.37 4.03 21.12
C ILE A 17 13.74 4.44 22.55
N ALA A 18 12.88 4.17 23.54
CA ALA A 18 13.18 4.42 24.95
C ALA A 18 14.38 3.59 25.42
N HIS A 19 14.47 2.31 25.01
CA HIS A 19 15.59 1.44 25.33
C HIS A 19 16.92 1.99 24.81
N TYR A 20 16.97 2.39 23.52
CA TYR A 20 18.23 2.87 22.92
C TYR A 20 18.63 4.27 23.37
N THR A 21 17.68 5.12 23.80
CA THR A 21 17.97 6.51 24.14
C THR A 21 18.01 6.81 25.62
N GLY A 22 17.37 5.98 26.45
CA GLY A 22 17.10 6.28 27.86
C GLY A 22 16.21 7.49 28.09
N ALA A 23 15.54 8.00 27.03
CA ALA A 23 14.62 9.12 27.10
C ALA A 23 13.20 8.65 27.39
N LYS A 24 12.35 9.57 27.89
CA LYS A 24 10.92 9.34 28.00
C LYS A 24 10.28 9.54 26.60
N VAL A 25 9.62 8.51 26.08
CA VAL A 25 9.06 8.50 24.72
C VAL A 25 7.55 8.45 24.79
N PHE A 26 6.88 9.30 23.99
CA PHE A 26 5.43 9.31 23.83
C PHE A 26 5.03 9.24 22.37
N ALA A 27 3.87 8.63 22.09
CA ALA A 27 3.31 8.55 20.75
C ALA A 27 2.01 9.33 20.63
N THR A 28 1.86 10.11 19.54
CA THR A 28 0.62 10.83 19.20
C THR A 28 -0.48 9.89 18.70
N LYS A 29 -0.14 8.65 18.34
CA LYS A 29 -1.03 7.66 17.73
C LYS A 29 -1.62 8.16 16.41
N GLY A 30 -0.77 8.76 15.56
CA GLY A 30 -1.15 9.44 14.31
C GLY A 30 -1.73 10.83 14.53
N HIS A 31 -2.51 11.33 13.57
CA HIS A 31 -3.14 12.67 13.67
C HIS A 31 -3.98 12.83 14.92
N PHE A 32 -3.71 13.85 15.68
CA PHE A 32 -4.42 14.21 16.92
C PHE A 32 -5.25 15.48 16.77
N LYS A 33 -5.00 16.27 15.72
CA LYS A 33 -5.87 17.35 15.24
C LYS A 33 -6.44 16.99 13.89
N GLU A 34 -7.68 17.35 13.65
CA GLU A 34 -8.41 17.14 12.39
C GLU A 34 -9.03 18.48 11.96
N LEU A 35 -9.23 18.65 10.64
CA LEU A 35 -9.99 19.78 10.14
C LEU A 35 -11.44 19.66 10.60
N SER A 36 -11.99 20.76 11.12
CA SER A 36 -13.38 20.88 11.54
C SER A 36 -14.35 20.60 10.38
N LYS A 37 -15.63 20.63 10.68
CA LYS A 37 -16.67 20.54 9.63
C LYS A 37 -16.68 21.75 8.71
N LEU A 38 -16.17 22.91 9.13
CA LEU A 38 -16.05 24.10 8.32
C LEU A 38 -14.81 24.10 7.42
N ILE A 39 -13.82 23.26 7.73
CA ILE A 39 -12.54 23.09 7.06
C ILE A 39 -11.65 24.34 7.20
N VAL A 40 -12.16 25.50 6.85
CA VAL A 40 -11.46 26.79 6.95
C VAL A 40 -12.29 27.79 7.77
N LYS A 41 -11.62 28.71 8.45
CA LYS A 41 -12.24 29.78 9.23
C LYS A 41 -12.80 30.88 8.35
N ASP A 42 -12.14 31.13 7.21
CA ASP A 42 -12.55 32.13 6.23
C ASP A 42 -12.14 31.69 4.81
N TYR A 43 -12.81 32.22 3.81
CA TYR A 43 -12.55 31.96 2.38
C TYR A 43 -11.71 33.05 1.71
N THR A 44 -11.11 33.96 2.47
CA THR A 44 -10.18 34.98 1.94
C THR A 44 -8.75 34.45 2.01
N ASN A 45 -8.34 34.00 3.20
CA ASN A 45 -7.00 33.45 3.45
C ASN A 45 -7.00 31.93 3.56
N TYR A 46 -8.17 31.31 3.61
CA TYR A 46 -8.36 29.85 3.75
C TYR A 46 -7.64 29.31 5.01
N GLU A 47 -7.67 30.10 6.11
CA GLU A 47 -7.04 29.67 7.36
C GLU A 47 -7.69 28.37 7.86
N PRO A 48 -6.92 27.26 8.01
CA PRO A 48 -7.49 25.98 8.42
C PRO A 48 -8.12 26.04 9.81
N ASP A 49 -9.25 25.40 9.95
CA ASP A 49 -9.92 25.24 11.26
C ASP A 49 -9.63 23.85 11.83
N PHE A 50 -8.56 23.75 12.63
CA PHE A 50 -8.14 22.50 13.25
C PHE A 50 -8.70 22.33 14.65
N GLU A 51 -9.34 21.20 14.90
CA GLU A 51 -9.87 20.78 16.19
C GLU A 51 -9.09 19.60 16.75
N LEU A 52 -8.97 19.50 18.07
CA LEU A 52 -8.43 18.31 18.73
C LEU A 52 -9.42 17.15 18.59
N ASN A 53 -8.91 15.98 18.19
CA ASN A 53 -9.71 14.76 18.19
C ASN A 53 -10.14 14.42 19.62
N GLU A 54 -11.44 14.44 19.91
CA GLU A 54 -11.99 14.25 21.26
C GLU A 54 -11.55 12.92 21.90
N LYS A 55 -11.37 11.86 21.11
CA LYS A 55 -10.91 10.54 21.61
C LYS A 55 -9.46 10.55 22.07
N LYS A 56 -8.65 11.47 21.55
CA LYS A 56 -7.21 11.58 21.86
C LYS A 56 -6.91 12.73 22.82
N LYS A 57 -7.84 13.60 23.06
CA LYS A 57 -7.68 14.84 23.83
C LYS A 57 -7.06 14.63 25.22
N PHE A 58 -7.51 13.60 25.93
CA PHE A 58 -6.97 13.28 27.25
C PHE A 58 -5.48 12.89 27.19
N ASP A 59 -5.13 11.95 26.32
CA ASP A 59 -3.75 11.46 26.16
C ASP A 59 -2.82 12.59 25.69
N ILE A 60 -3.27 13.37 24.70
CA ILE A 60 -2.49 14.49 24.15
C ILE A 60 -2.26 15.57 25.20
N ASN A 61 -3.27 15.97 25.97
CA ASN A 61 -3.11 16.97 27.04
C ASN A 61 -2.12 16.47 28.12
N LYS A 62 -2.13 15.18 28.45
CA LYS A 62 -1.15 14.59 29.33
C LYS A 62 0.27 14.72 28.76
N ILE A 63 0.47 14.38 27.47
CA ILE A 63 1.78 14.50 26.81
C ILE A 63 2.25 15.96 26.81
N ILE A 64 1.37 16.91 26.47
CA ILE A 64 1.67 18.36 26.49
C ILE A 64 2.13 18.82 27.89
N SER A 65 1.46 18.37 28.94
CA SER A 65 1.83 18.73 30.31
C SER A 65 3.23 18.24 30.70
N GLU A 66 3.62 17.06 30.24
CA GLU A 66 4.94 16.47 30.47
C GLU A 66 6.05 17.27 29.75
N CYS A 67 5.74 17.90 28.61
CA CYS A 67 6.72 18.67 27.83
C CYS A 67 7.12 19.99 28.48
N LYS A 68 6.38 20.46 29.49
CA LYS A 68 6.61 21.79 30.13
C LYS A 68 8.00 21.87 30.77
N GLY A 69 8.81 22.86 30.33
CA GLY A 69 10.18 23.08 30.82
C GLY A 69 11.21 22.01 30.44
N LYS A 70 10.85 21.06 29.57
CA LYS A 70 11.75 19.97 29.12
C LYS A 70 12.32 20.26 27.73
N LYS A 71 13.45 19.61 27.42
CA LYS A 71 13.91 19.46 26.02
C LYS A 71 13.00 18.44 25.34
N VAL A 72 12.40 18.81 24.21
CA VAL A 72 11.51 17.94 23.43
C VAL A 72 12.13 17.68 22.05
N ILE A 73 12.21 16.43 21.65
CA ILE A 73 12.62 16.03 20.31
C ILE A 73 11.38 15.44 19.61
N ILE A 74 10.92 16.07 18.54
CA ILE A 74 9.83 15.58 17.72
C ILE A 74 10.44 14.69 16.63
N ALA A 75 10.16 13.39 16.72
CA ALA A 75 10.67 12.36 15.81
C ALA A 75 9.49 11.56 15.19
N THR A 76 8.46 12.29 14.72
CA THR A 76 7.42 11.73 13.85
C THR A 76 8.04 11.26 12.53
N ASP A 77 7.33 10.41 11.78
CA ASP A 77 7.88 9.75 10.61
C ASP A 77 8.50 10.72 9.60
N PRO A 78 9.52 10.30 8.84
CA PRO A 78 10.27 11.19 7.93
C PRO A 78 9.55 11.35 6.58
N ASP A 79 8.24 11.64 6.62
CA ASP A 79 7.43 11.97 5.44
C ASP A 79 6.60 13.24 5.67
N ARG A 80 5.92 13.71 4.63
CA ARG A 80 5.08 14.92 4.68
C ARG A 80 3.99 14.82 5.77
N GLU A 81 3.39 13.63 5.96
CA GLU A 81 2.37 13.42 6.98
C GLU A 81 2.95 13.52 8.39
N GLY A 82 4.10 12.86 8.63
CA GLY A 82 4.80 12.94 9.90
C GLY A 82 5.30 14.36 10.20
N TYR A 83 5.72 15.11 9.18
CA TYR A 83 6.07 16.52 9.37
C TYR A 83 4.86 17.36 9.79
N GLY A 84 3.70 17.15 9.14
CA GLY A 84 2.45 17.83 9.50
C GLY A 84 2.01 17.56 10.94
N ILE A 85 2.04 16.28 11.36
CA ILE A 85 1.76 15.88 12.76
C ILE A 85 2.75 16.54 13.71
N GLY A 86 4.03 16.51 13.38
CA GLY A 86 5.10 17.10 14.20
C GLY A 86 4.96 18.60 14.35
N TYR A 87 4.63 19.32 13.27
CA TYR A 87 4.43 20.76 13.31
C TYR A 87 3.22 21.15 14.16
N LEU A 88 2.09 20.46 14.02
CA LEU A 88 0.91 20.72 14.84
C LEU A 88 1.19 20.50 16.34
N PHE A 89 2.07 19.55 16.67
CA PHE A 89 2.52 19.34 18.05
C PHE A 89 3.51 20.43 18.50
N TYR A 90 4.49 20.75 17.64
CA TYR A 90 5.43 21.87 17.87
C TYR A 90 4.71 23.18 18.17
N ASP A 91 3.72 23.52 17.36
CA ASP A 91 2.97 24.78 17.52
C ASP A 91 2.30 24.91 18.89
N ILE A 92 1.85 23.79 19.48
CA ILE A 92 1.28 23.76 20.82
C ILE A 92 2.34 23.98 21.91
N ILE A 93 3.51 23.33 21.77
CA ILE A 93 4.49 23.25 22.86
C ILE A 93 5.64 24.26 22.78
N LYS A 94 5.82 24.96 21.65
CA LYS A 94 6.97 25.83 21.36
C LYS A 94 7.25 26.89 22.42
N ASN A 95 6.20 27.39 23.08
CA ASN A 95 6.32 28.44 24.12
C ASN A 95 6.37 27.90 25.58
N MET A 96 6.21 26.58 25.76
CA MET A 96 6.20 25.96 27.08
C MET A 96 7.36 24.97 27.31
N ALA A 97 7.91 24.39 26.26
CA ALA A 97 9.09 23.54 26.33
C ALA A 97 10.35 24.39 26.48
N LYS A 98 11.42 23.80 27.07
CA LYS A 98 12.74 24.45 27.17
C LYS A 98 13.38 24.63 25.80
N SER A 99 13.28 23.61 24.95
CA SER A 99 13.68 23.61 23.54
C SER A 99 12.93 22.54 22.78
N VAL A 100 12.71 22.74 21.49
CA VAL A 100 12.07 21.77 20.60
C VAL A 100 12.95 21.55 19.38
N GLU A 101 13.32 20.29 19.16
CA GLU A 101 14.14 19.85 18.01
C GLU A 101 13.33 18.88 17.14
N ARG A 102 13.67 18.78 15.85
CA ARG A 102 13.21 17.76 14.90
C ARG A 102 14.31 16.75 14.68
N ALA A 103 13.99 15.45 14.86
CA ALA A 103 14.82 14.34 14.44
C ALA A 103 14.07 13.46 13.46
N GLU A 104 14.77 12.75 12.60
CA GLU A 104 14.21 11.82 11.62
C GLU A 104 14.87 10.45 11.74
N PHE A 105 14.05 9.41 11.87
CA PHE A 105 14.53 8.04 12.01
C PHE A 105 14.12 7.24 10.77
N PHE A 106 15.08 7.00 9.88
CA PHE A 106 14.89 6.17 8.69
C PHE A 106 15.03 4.67 9.01
N GLU A 107 15.57 4.33 10.17
CA GLU A 107 15.69 2.99 10.72
C GLU A 107 15.44 3.02 12.23
N ILE A 108 14.71 2.03 12.74
CA ILE A 108 14.49 1.88 14.19
C ILE A 108 15.54 0.92 14.78
N THR A 109 16.80 1.19 14.48
CA THR A 109 17.98 0.54 15.02
C THR A 109 18.72 1.47 15.96
N GLU A 110 19.64 0.95 16.79
CA GLU A 110 20.48 1.80 17.65
C GLU A 110 21.26 2.84 16.86
N ASN A 111 21.90 2.42 15.75
CA ASN A 111 22.64 3.30 14.84
C ASN A 111 21.72 4.33 14.17
N GLY A 112 20.57 3.90 13.61
CA GLY A 112 19.64 4.79 12.92
C GLY A 112 19.09 5.88 13.86
N ILE A 113 18.71 5.51 15.08
CA ILE A 113 18.25 6.44 16.11
C ILE A 113 19.38 7.38 16.54
N LYS A 114 20.57 6.88 16.78
CA LYS A 114 21.75 7.70 17.16
C LYS A 114 22.05 8.72 16.07
N LYS A 115 22.08 8.30 14.81
CA LYS A 115 22.33 9.16 13.64
C LYS A 115 21.24 10.23 13.51
N GLY A 116 19.95 9.85 13.66
CA GLY A 116 18.82 10.79 13.64
C GLY A 116 18.89 11.83 14.77
N LEU A 117 19.30 11.42 15.97
CA LEU A 117 19.48 12.33 17.11
C LEU A 117 20.70 13.27 16.93
N GLN A 118 21.78 12.79 16.34
CA GLN A 118 22.96 13.62 16.02
C GLN A 118 22.64 14.69 14.99
N ASN A 119 21.75 14.40 14.04
CA ASN A 119 21.33 15.31 12.99
C ASN A 119 20.11 16.15 13.39
N ALA A 120 19.63 16.05 14.63
CA ALA A 120 18.49 16.81 15.12
C ALA A 120 18.77 18.31 15.04
N LYS A 121 17.79 19.07 14.58
CA LYS A 121 17.88 20.54 14.41
C LYS A 121 16.77 21.21 15.22
N PRO A 122 16.96 22.46 15.68
CA PRO A 122 15.85 23.22 16.24
C PRO A 122 14.67 23.22 15.28
N PHE A 123 13.48 22.88 15.76
CA PHE A 123 12.31 22.70 14.88
C PHE A 123 12.01 23.96 14.05
N ALA A 124 12.20 25.14 14.64
CA ALA A 124 11.99 26.43 13.97
C ALA A 124 12.96 26.67 12.78
N THR A 125 14.07 25.94 12.69
CA THR A 125 15.06 26.06 11.59
C THR A 125 14.90 24.98 10.52
N THR A 126 13.92 24.09 10.68
CA THR A 126 13.60 23.11 9.63
C THR A 126 12.84 23.77 8.48
N ASN A 127 12.61 23.03 7.42
CA ASN A 127 11.84 23.57 6.29
C ASN A 127 10.35 23.70 6.63
N LEU A 128 9.93 24.82 7.21
CA LEU A 128 8.53 25.06 7.57
C LEU A 128 7.57 25.06 6.37
N LYS A 129 8.07 25.13 5.13
CA LYS A 129 7.27 25.02 3.91
C LYS A 129 6.71 23.60 3.70
N GLU A 130 7.32 22.60 4.32
CA GLU A 130 6.75 21.24 4.37
C GLU A 130 5.37 21.22 5.04
N PHE A 131 5.21 21.99 6.12
CA PHE A 131 3.90 22.16 6.77
C PHE A 131 2.91 22.88 5.86
N GLU A 132 3.32 23.93 5.15
CA GLU A 132 2.46 24.65 4.21
C GLU A 132 1.97 23.71 3.09
N SER A 133 2.84 22.86 2.57
CA SER A 133 2.52 21.84 1.58
C SER A 133 1.55 20.78 2.14
N TRP A 134 1.83 20.26 3.33
CA TRP A 134 0.92 19.33 3.99
C TRP A 134 -0.46 19.95 4.25
N LYS A 135 -0.49 21.19 4.75
CA LYS A 135 -1.71 21.98 5.00
C LYS A 135 -2.53 22.16 3.70
N ALA A 136 -1.86 22.53 2.61
CA ALA A 136 -2.49 22.71 1.31
C ALA A 136 -3.20 21.42 0.85
N ARG A 137 -2.51 20.30 0.97
CA ARG A 137 -3.07 19.00 0.64
C ARG A 137 -4.25 18.64 1.53
N ALA A 138 -4.11 18.76 2.86
CA ALA A 138 -5.14 18.39 3.82
C ALA A 138 -6.43 19.18 3.61
N VAL A 139 -6.32 20.52 3.44
CA VAL A 139 -7.45 21.40 3.18
C VAL A 139 -8.05 21.13 1.81
N GLY A 140 -7.23 21.03 0.76
CA GLY A 140 -7.71 20.80 -0.61
C GLY A 140 -8.45 19.48 -0.77
N ASP A 141 -7.90 18.37 -0.27
CA ASP A 141 -8.54 17.06 -0.34
C ASP A 141 -9.88 17.06 0.42
N LYS A 142 -9.93 17.77 1.57
CA LYS A 142 -11.15 17.89 2.36
C LYS A 142 -12.21 18.74 1.66
N LEU A 143 -11.83 19.89 1.06
CA LEU A 143 -12.74 20.74 0.28
C LEU A 143 -13.36 19.96 -0.90
N VAL A 144 -12.53 19.28 -1.70
CA VAL A 144 -13.01 18.44 -2.81
C VAL A 144 -14.05 17.44 -2.31
N GLY A 145 -13.73 16.69 -1.27
CA GLY A 145 -14.63 15.67 -0.73
C GLY A 145 -15.94 16.25 -0.20
N TRP A 146 -15.91 17.38 0.50
CA TRP A 146 -17.09 17.96 1.16
C TRP A 146 -17.96 18.79 0.22
N ILE A 147 -17.42 19.34 -0.84
CA ILE A 147 -18.19 20.12 -1.83
C ILE A 147 -18.77 19.17 -2.90
N LEU A 148 -17.95 18.31 -3.48
CA LEU A 148 -18.39 17.49 -4.62
C LEU A 148 -19.15 16.24 -4.20
N SER A 149 -18.76 15.54 -3.10
CA SER A 149 -19.43 14.29 -2.74
C SER A 149 -20.94 14.47 -2.47
N PRO A 150 -21.42 15.49 -1.73
CA PRO A 150 -22.85 15.71 -1.55
C PRO A 150 -23.61 15.97 -2.85
N LYS A 151 -23.01 16.69 -3.81
CA LYS A 151 -23.58 16.92 -5.14
C LYS A 151 -23.92 15.60 -5.82
N TYR A 152 -22.97 14.66 -5.82
CA TYR A 152 -23.12 13.37 -6.50
C TYR A 152 -23.89 12.32 -5.71
N ILE A 153 -23.87 12.39 -4.38
CA ILE A 153 -24.77 11.60 -3.50
C ILE A 153 -26.22 11.90 -3.86
N ASN A 154 -26.56 13.18 -4.03
CA ASN A 154 -27.91 13.60 -4.40
C ASN A 154 -28.26 13.23 -5.84
N THR A 155 -27.34 13.45 -6.79
CA THR A 155 -27.56 13.18 -8.22
C THR A 155 -27.81 11.70 -8.50
N LEU A 156 -27.04 10.82 -7.86
CA LEU A 156 -27.10 9.35 -8.03
C LEU A 156 -27.95 8.67 -6.97
N ASN A 157 -28.49 9.43 -6.01
CA ASN A 157 -29.27 8.92 -4.89
C ASN A 157 -28.58 7.75 -4.14
N ASP A 158 -27.28 7.84 -3.97
CA ASP A 158 -26.46 6.80 -3.32
C ASP A 158 -25.51 7.43 -2.29
N LYS A 159 -25.72 7.10 -1.01
CA LYS A 159 -24.94 7.61 0.12
C LYS A 159 -23.48 7.14 0.13
N ASN A 160 -23.15 6.10 -0.63
CA ASN A 160 -21.80 5.56 -0.71
C ASN A 160 -20.93 6.29 -1.78
N ILE A 161 -21.48 7.27 -2.48
CA ILE A 161 -20.73 8.08 -3.44
C ILE A 161 -19.71 8.96 -2.70
N SER A 162 -18.50 9.01 -3.21
CA SER A 162 -17.44 9.89 -2.72
C SER A 162 -16.55 10.34 -3.87
N VAL A 163 -16.34 11.64 -3.96
CA VAL A 163 -15.38 12.26 -4.88
C VAL A 163 -14.09 12.50 -4.12
N GLY A 164 -12.95 12.18 -4.74
CA GLY A 164 -11.63 12.42 -4.17
C GLY A 164 -10.59 12.69 -5.24
N ARG A 165 -9.74 13.67 -4.99
CA ARG A 165 -8.72 14.14 -5.94
C ARG A 165 -7.81 13.04 -6.48
N VAL A 166 -7.57 12.00 -5.72
CA VAL A 166 -6.69 10.88 -6.11
C VAL A 166 -7.50 9.62 -6.49
N GLN A 167 -8.59 9.34 -5.78
CA GLN A 167 -9.41 8.14 -6.02
C GLN A 167 -10.17 8.20 -7.34
N THR A 168 -10.69 9.39 -7.69
CA THR A 168 -11.53 9.55 -8.88
C THR A 168 -10.74 9.35 -10.19
N PRO A 169 -9.53 9.90 -10.39
CA PRO A 169 -8.74 9.59 -11.57
C PRO A 169 -8.25 8.13 -11.59
N ALA A 170 -7.93 7.53 -10.45
CA ALA A 170 -7.60 6.10 -10.39
C ALA A 170 -8.78 5.22 -10.86
N LEU A 171 -10.01 5.54 -10.43
CA LEU A 171 -11.21 4.88 -10.92
C LEU A 171 -11.41 5.09 -12.42
N ASN A 172 -11.17 6.31 -12.93
CA ASN A 172 -11.31 6.62 -14.33
C ASN A 172 -10.40 5.78 -15.24
N LEU A 173 -9.18 5.47 -14.80
CA LEU A 173 -8.30 4.56 -15.55
C LEU A 173 -8.92 3.16 -15.69
N ILE A 174 -9.51 2.66 -14.60
CA ILE A 174 -10.16 1.33 -14.59
C ILE A 174 -11.41 1.36 -15.49
N VAL A 175 -12.22 2.40 -15.39
CA VAL A 175 -13.44 2.56 -16.22
C VAL A 175 -13.09 2.66 -17.70
N LYS A 176 -12.08 3.44 -18.07
CA LYS A 176 -11.60 3.53 -19.46
C LYS A 176 -11.20 2.16 -20.00
N ARG A 177 -10.44 1.39 -19.23
CA ARG A 177 -10.02 0.05 -19.60
C ARG A 177 -11.20 -0.91 -19.78
N GLU A 178 -12.21 -0.83 -18.92
CA GLU A 178 -13.44 -1.61 -19.05
C GLU A 178 -14.19 -1.29 -20.35
N LEU A 179 -14.30 0.00 -20.68
CA LEU A 179 -14.95 0.46 -21.92
C LEU A 179 -14.16 0.04 -23.17
N GLU A 180 -12.82 0.12 -23.14
CA GLU A 180 -11.95 -0.38 -24.22
C GLU A 180 -12.15 -1.88 -24.47
N ILE A 181 -12.23 -2.67 -23.40
CA ILE A 181 -12.47 -4.13 -23.50
C ILE A 181 -13.85 -4.39 -24.11
N LYS A 182 -14.86 -3.64 -23.67
CA LYS A 182 -16.22 -3.77 -24.17
C LYS A 182 -16.29 -3.43 -25.67
N GLU A 183 -15.74 -2.29 -26.07
CA GLU A 183 -15.68 -1.86 -27.46
C GLU A 183 -14.95 -2.89 -28.34
N PHE A 184 -13.80 -3.41 -27.85
CA PHE A 184 -13.06 -4.46 -28.55
C PHE A 184 -13.92 -5.70 -28.79
N ASN A 185 -14.65 -6.16 -27.77
CA ASN A 185 -15.48 -7.36 -27.84
C ASN A 185 -16.75 -7.18 -28.70
N GLU A 186 -17.27 -5.97 -28.82
CA GLU A 186 -18.42 -5.64 -29.66
C GLU A 186 -18.03 -5.54 -31.15
N ASN A 187 -16.78 -5.19 -31.47
CA ASN A 187 -16.31 -5.06 -32.82
C ASN A 187 -16.04 -6.42 -33.50
N SER A 188 -16.84 -6.74 -34.52
CA SER A 188 -16.72 -8.01 -35.27
C SER A 188 -15.38 -8.19 -35.96
N GLU A 189 -14.72 -7.12 -36.39
CA GLU A 189 -13.40 -7.17 -37.03
C GLU A 189 -12.30 -7.70 -36.10
N ASN A 190 -12.46 -7.50 -34.79
CA ASN A 190 -11.53 -8.01 -33.80
C ASN A 190 -11.68 -9.51 -33.54
N LYS A 191 -12.80 -10.11 -34.00
CA LYS A 191 -13.07 -11.55 -33.86
C LYS A 191 -12.53 -12.37 -35.06
N LYS A 192 -11.96 -11.72 -36.08
CA LYS A 192 -11.34 -12.41 -37.19
C LYS A 192 -10.17 -13.26 -36.69
N VAL A 193 -10.15 -14.49 -37.17
CA VAL A 193 -9.09 -15.47 -36.91
C VAL A 193 -8.25 -15.59 -38.17
N GLU A 194 -6.98 -15.33 -38.02
CA GLU A 194 -5.98 -15.61 -39.06
C GLU A 194 -5.13 -16.81 -38.64
N TYR A 195 -4.38 -17.37 -39.53
CA TYR A 195 -3.63 -18.59 -39.27
C TYR A 195 -2.17 -18.40 -39.61
N LYS A 196 -1.30 -19.04 -38.81
CA LYS A 196 0.12 -19.24 -39.09
C LYS A 196 0.45 -20.71 -39.09
N ILE A 197 1.45 -21.10 -39.85
CA ILE A 197 1.96 -22.47 -39.87
C ILE A 197 3.12 -22.55 -38.88
N LYS A 198 3.08 -23.56 -38.01
CA LYS A 198 4.19 -24.00 -37.16
C LYS A 198 4.73 -25.31 -37.70
N ALA A 199 6.02 -25.34 -37.98
CA ALA A 199 6.71 -26.60 -38.28
C ALA A 199 7.23 -27.18 -36.95
N LYS A 200 6.88 -28.39 -36.63
CA LYS A 200 7.46 -29.18 -35.55
C LYS A 200 8.74 -29.84 -36.06
N LEU A 201 9.86 -29.41 -35.50
CA LEU A 201 11.19 -29.81 -35.92
C LEU A 201 11.90 -30.55 -34.79
N LYS A 202 12.93 -31.33 -35.16
CA LYS A 202 13.75 -32.05 -34.20
C LYS A 202 15.23 -31.95 -34.57
N LYS A 203 16.04 -31.67 -33.55
CA LYS A 203 17.50 -31.77 -33.59
C LYS A 203 17.96 -32.63 -32.43
N ASP A 204 18.61 -33.73 -32.73
CA ASP A 204 18.99 -34.73 -31.73
C ASP A 204 17.79 -35.18 -30.87
N ASN A 205 17.82 -34.88 -29.59
CA ASN A 205 16.71 -35.15 -28.66
C ASN A 205 15.82 -33.96 -28.35
N ILE A 206 16.03 -32.81 -29.02
CA ILE A 206 15.26 -31.56 -28.75
C ILE A 206 14.22 -31.38 -29.84
N GLU A 207 12.96 -31.43 -29.47
CA GLU A 207 11.85 -31.03 -30.34
C GLU A 207 11.54 -29.55 -30.13
N PHE A 208 11.27 -28.84 -31.22
CA PHE A 208 10.98 -27.41 -31.18
C PHE A 208 10.04 -26.98 -32.31
N PHE A 209 9.46 -25.79 -32.17
CA PHE A 209 8.64 -25.19 -33.20
C PHE A 209 9.35 -24.05 -33.89
N ALA A 210 9.24 -24.02 -35.23
CA ALA A 210 9.55 -22.86 -36.04
C ALA A 210 8.26 -22.35 -36.69
N ILE A 211 8.10 -21.01 -36.68
CA ILE A 211 6.87 -20.36 -37.11
C ILE A 211 7.09 -19.65 -38.43
N ASN A 212 6.21 -19.92 -39.42
CA ASN A 212 6.25 -19.22 -40.69
C ASN A 212 5.74 -17.75 -40.52
N ASP A 213 6.39 -16.83 -41.21
CA ASP A 213 6.04 -15.40 -41.12
C ASP A 213 4.75 -15.05 -41.86
N ASN A 214 4.33 -15.89 -42.83
CA ASN A 214 3.09 -15.66 -43.59
C ASN A 214 1.85 -15.83 -42.71
N ILE A 215 0.89 -14.95 -42.93
CA ILE A 215 -0.42 -14.99 -42.29
C ILE A 215 -1.45 -15.37 -43.35
N PHE A 216 -2.24 -16.40 -43.06
CA PHE A 216 -3.29 -16.88 -43.92
C PHE A 216 -4.64 -16.44 -43.40
N ALA A 217 -5.50 -15.94 -44.32
CA ALA A 217 -6.83 -15.43 -43.95
C ALA A 217 -7.80 -16.57 -43.58
N THR A 218 -7.61 -17.75 -44.15
CA THR A 218 -8.48 -18.90 -43.89
C THR A 218 -7.69 -20.16 -43.51
N LYS A 219 -8.36 -21.05 -42.81
CA LYS A 219 -7.78 -22.34 -42.42
C LYS A 219 -7.47 -23.21 -43.63
N ASP A 220 -8.27 -23.10 -44.70
CA ASP A 220 -8.11 -23.92 -45.93
C ASP A 220 -6.86 -23.50 -46.70
N GLU A 221 -6.62 -22.20 -46.89
CA GLU A 221 -5.39 -21.66 -47.47
C GLU A 221 -4.15 -22.14 -46.72
N ALA A 222 -4.16 -22.11 -45.40
CA ALA A 222 -3.06 -22.57 -44.58
C ALA A 222 -2.86 -24.10 -44.68
N ASN A 223 -3.95 -24.87 -44.77
CA ASN A 223 -3.89 -26.33 -44.97
C ASN A 223 -3.39 -26.71 -46.34
N GLU A 224 -3.76 -26.01 -47.41
CA GLU A 224 -3.21 -26.24 -48.76
C GLU A 224 -1.69 -26.07 -48.75
N GLN A 225 -1.20 -25.01 -48.10
CA GLN A 225 0.23 -24.79 -47.93
C GLN A 225 0.91 -25.91 -47.10
N ILE A 226 0.31 -26.36 -46.02
CA ILE A 226 0.82 -27.53 -45.25
C ILE A 226 0.88 -28.78 -46.12
N ASN A 227 -0.16 -29.03 -46.94
CA ASN A 227 -0.15 -30.22 -47.81
C ASN A 227 0.99 -30.17 -48.84
N ALA A 228 1.35 -29.01 -49.37
CA ALA A 228 2.50 -28.82 -50.26
C ALA A 228 3.83 -29.08 -49.52
N LEU A 229 3.91 -28.91 -48.21
CA LEU A 229 5.11 -29.12 -47.42
C LEU A 229 5.29 -30.55 -46.88
N LYS A 230 4.23 -31.37 -46.89
CA LYS A 230 4.26 -32.74 -46.27
C LYS A 230 5.26 -33.70 -46.90
N SER A 231 5.68 -33.48 -48.15
CA SER A 231 6.68 -34.30 -48.81
C SER A 231 8.11 -34.09 -48.33
N PHE A 232 8.35 -32.99 -47.59
CA PHE A 232 9.67 -32.66 -47.11
C PHE A 232 9.87 -33.25 -45.70
N THR A 233 10.98 -33.96 -45.51
CA THR A 233 11.35 -34.61 -44.23
C THR A 233 12.46 -33.89 -43.49
N GLN A 234 13.13 -32.97 -44.16
CA GLN A 234 14.23 -32.21 -43.62
C GLN A 234 14.05 -30.71 -43.95
N ALA A 235 14.43 -29.88 -43.01
CA ALA A 235 14.49 -28.43 -43.14
C ALA A 235 15.95 -27.98 -43.02
N LYS A 236 16.31 -26.92 -43.72
CA LYS A 236 17.66 -26.37 -43.71
C LYS A 236 17.75 -25.07 -42.95
N VAL A 237 18.69 -24.96 -42.04
CA VAL A 237 18.99 -23.69 -41.34
C VAL A 237 19.69 -22.76 -42.33
N TYR A 238 19.02 -21.72 -42.78
CA TYR A 238 19.50 -20.77 -43.75
C TYR A 238 20.40 -19.71 -43.11
N GLU A 239 19.98 -19.17 -41.97
CA GLU A 239 20.69 -18.11 -41.23
C GLU A 239 20.59 -18.34 -39.74
N VAL A 240 21.65 -17.94 -39.04
CA VAL A 240 21.70 -17.96 -37.57
C VAL A 240 22.17 -16.59 -37.09
N GLU A 241 21.27 -15.85 -36.47
CA GLU A 241 21.62 -14.64 -35.75
C GLU A 241 21.83 -14.96 -34.28
N SER A 242 22.90 -14.45 -33.69
CA SER A 242 23.11 -14.60 -32.25
C SER A 242 23.46 -13.26 -31.61
N LYS A 243 22.86 -13.02 -30.43
CA LYS A 243 23.04 -11.78 -29.72
C LYS A 243 23.19 -12.05 -28.24
N GLU A 244 24.28 -11.55 -27.65
CA GLU A 244 24.40 -11.50 -26.19
C GLU A 244 23.48 -10.43 -25.62
N THR A 245 22.75 -10.77 -24.57
CA THR A 245 21.89 -9.88 -23.82
C THR A 245 22.20 -9.98 -22.34
N GLN A 246 22.14 -8.83 -21.68
CA GLN A 246 22.40 -8.74 -20.25
C GLN A 246 21.11 -8.33 -19.54
N GLN A 247 20.72 -9.11 -18.54
CA GLN A 247 19.62 -8.77 -17.66
C GLN A 247 20.18 -8.27 -16.33
N LYS A 248 19.83 -7.02 -16.00
CA LYS A 248 20.20 -6.41 -14.72
C LYS A 248 19.35 -6.98 -13.59
N PRO A 249 19.87 -7.03 -12.34
CA PRO A 249 19.04 -7.26 -11.17
C PRO A 249 18.01 -6.15 -11.01
N LYS A 250 16.92 -6.45 -10.30
CA LYS A 250 15.93 -5.42 -9.93
C LYS A 250 16.58 -4.36 -9.06
N GLU A 251 16.14 -3.12 -9.22
CA GLU A 251 16.57 -2.02 -8.35
C GLU A 251 16.11 -2.27 -6.91
N PRO A 252 16.77 -1.66 -5.91
CA PRO A 252 16.25 -1.64 -4.54
C PRO A 252 14.81 -1.12 -4.51
N PHE A 253 13.97 -1.67 -3.63
CA PHE A 253 12.56 -1.37 -3.63
C PHE A 253 12.22 0.05 -3.22
N ARG A 254 11.44 0.74 -4.05
CA ARG A 254 10.55 1.79 -3.58
C ARG A 254 9.16 1.21 -3.26
N THR A 255 8.30 2.00 -2.63
CA THR A 255 6.99 1.53 -2.12
C THR A 255 6.16 0.80 -3.17
N SER A 256 6.04 1.35 -4.38
CA SER A 256 5.26 0.74 -5.47
C SER A 256 5.81 -0.61 -5.91
N GLN A 257 7.12 -0.71 -6.08
CA GLN A 257 7.80 -1.95 -6.51
C GLN A 257 7.67 -3.06 -5.46
N TYR A 258 7.80 -2.71 -4.17
CA TYR A 258 7.60 -3.66 -3.09
C TYR A 258 6.16 -4.20 -3.08
N GLN A 259 5.17 -3.34 -3.22
CA GLN A 259 3.76 -3.76 -3.29
C GLN A 259 3.49 -4.66 -4.49
N GLU A 260 4.04 -4.31 -5.66
CA GLU A 260 3.92 -5.10 -6.89
C GLU A 260 4.51 -6.50 -6.73
N GLU A 261 5.71 -6.61 -6.16
CA GLU A 261 6.36 -7.90 -5.96
C GLU A 261 5.66 -8.76 -4.90
N CYS A 262 5.15 -8.15 -3.84
CA CYS A 262 4.32 -8.85 -2.85
C CYS A 262 3.04 -9.43 -3.50
N ALA A 263 2.39 -8.66 -4.36
CA ALA A 263 1.20 -9.11 -5.07
C ALA A 263 1.52 -10.23 -6.08
N LYS A 264 2.62 -10.11 -6.83
CA LYS A 264 3.07 -11.13 -7.80
C LYS A 264 3.44 -12.45 -7.14
N LYS A 265 4.26 -12.41 -6.09
CA LYS A 265 4.81 -13.62 -5.47
C LYS A 265 3.86 -14.28 -4.47
N PHE A 266 3.13 -13.48 -3.71
CA PHE A 266 2.35 -13.98 -2.57
C PHE A 266 0.84 -13.73 -2.70
N GLY A 267 0.41 -12.95 -3.69
CA GLY A 267 -1.00 -12.55 -3.84
C GLY A 267 -1.45 -11.59 -2.73
N PHE A 268 -0.54 -10.88 -2.08
CA PHE A 268 -0.89 -9.89 -1.05
C PHE A 268 -1.49 -8.65 -1.69
N SER A 269 -2.57 -8.14 -1.11
CA SER A 269 -3.07 -6.81 -1.47
C SER A 269 -2.06 -5.72 -1.05
N SER A 270 -2.14 -4.56 -1.70
CA SER A 270 -1.28 -3.41 -1.36
C SER A 270 -1.38 -3.01 0.13
N GLU A 271 -2.57 -3.10 0.71
CA GLU A 271 -2.79 -2.83 2.13
C GLU A 271 -2.08 -3.85 3.03
N VAL A 272 -2.22 -5.14 2.72
CA VAL A 272 -1.54 -6.22 3.46
C VAL A 272 -0.03 -6.05 3.37
N ALA A 273 0.51 -5.84 2.16
CA ALA A 273 1.94 -5.62 1.94
C ALA A 273 2.48 -4.46 2.79
N MET A 274 1.81 -3.31 2.78
CA MET A 274 2.24 -2.15 3.57
C MET A 274 2.10 -2.36 5.07
N ASN A 275 1.07 -3.06 5.53
CA ASN A 275 0.93 -3.41 6.95
C ASN A 275 2.05 -4.36 7.44
N LEU A 276 2.47 -5.30 6.60
CA LEU A 276 3.61 -6.18 6.90
C LEU A 276 4.92 -5.38 6.96
N ALA A 277 5.17 -4.53 5.97
CA ALA A 277 6.35 -3.66 5.95
C ALA A 277 6.38 -2.70 7.15
N GLN A 278 5.25 -2.11 7.53
CA GLN A 278 5.14 -1.25 8.71
C GLN A 278 5.58 -1.98 9.99
N LYS A 279 5.11 -3.20 10.18
CA LYS A 279 5.51 -4.02 11.34
C LYS A 279 7.00 -4.38 11.31
N LEU A 280 7.56 -4.69 10.15
CA LEU A 280 9.00 -4.95 9.99
C LEU A 280 9.85 -3.71 10.29
N PHE A 281 9.42 -2.54 9.82
CA PHE A 281 10.06 -1.27 10.12
C PHE A 281 10.01 -0.94 11.63
N GLU A 282 8.86 -1.07 12.27
CA GLU A 282 8.70 -0.85 13.71
C GLU A 282 9.57 -1.80 14.56
N LYS A 283 9.82 -3.00 14.04
CA LYS A 283 10.77 -3.95 14.62
C LYS A 283 12.25 -3.62 14.31
N GLY A 284 12.52 -2.60 13.48
CA GLY A 284 13.86 -2.19 13.09
C GLY A 284 14.56 -3.19 12.17
N LEU A 285 13.83 -4.04 11.46
CA LEU A 285 14.36 -5.03 10.53
C LEU A 285 14.59 -4.47 9.13
N ILE A 286 13.88 -3.41 8.76
CA ILE A 286 13.98 -2.74 7.47
C ILE A 286 14.00 -1.22 7.65
N THR A 287 14.38 -0.51 6.58
CA THR A 287 14.29 0.95 6.48
C THR A 287 12.85 1.44 6.34
N TYR A 288 12.67 2.76 6.37
CA TYR A 288 11.37 3.40 6.20
C TYR A 288 10.69 3.00 4.90
N ILE A 289 9.39 2.75 4.97
CA ILE A 289 8.65 2.05 3.92
C ILE A 289 7.94 2.94 2.92
N ARG A 290 7.76 4.23 3.22
CA ARG A 290 7.11 5.19 2.32
C ARG A 290 8.17 6.00 1.59
N THR A 291 8.69 5.45 0.53
CA THR A 291 9.75 6.04 -0.27
C THR A 291 9.50 5.87 -1.76
N ASP A 292 9.87 6.86 -2.52
CA ASP A 292 9.93 6.86 -3.99
C ASP A 292 11.38 6.74 -4.51
N SER A 293 12.33 6.52 -3.59
CA SER A 293 13.76 6.38 -3.89
C SER A 293 14.16 4.92 -4.07
N ASN A 294 15.04 4.67 -5.05
CA ASN A 294 15.76 3.40 -5.21
C ASN A 294 17.20 3.50 -4.68
N SER A 295 17.63 4.65 -4.13
CA SER A 295 19.01 4.83 -3.65
C SER A 295 19.27 4.03 -2.37
N LEU A 296 20.51 3.60 -2.21
CA LEU A 296 21.02 2.96 -1.00
C LEU A 296 22.06 3.86 -0.37
N SER A 297 22.14 3.89 0.97
CA SER A 297 23.18 4.63 1.65
C SER A 297 24.56 4.04 1.38
N ALA A 298 25.56 4.90 1.36
CA ALA A 298 26.96 4.47 1.21
C ALA A 298 27.37 3.47 2.31
N ASP A 299 26.87 3.66 3.54
CA ASP A 299 27.13 2.75 4.66
C ASP A 299 26.64 1.33 4.34
N PHE A 300 25.41 1.20 3.86
CA PHE A 300 24.84 -0.11 3.49
C PHE A 300 25.60 -0.76 2.33
N ILE A 301 25.91 0.01 1.27
CA ILE A 301 26.68 -0.51 0.12
C ILE A 301 28.06 -1.01 0.59
N ASN A 302 28.75 -0.26 1.45
CA ASN A 302 30.05 -0.65 2.00
C ASN A 302 29.94 -1.91 2.88
N GLU A 303 28.88 -2.06 3.67
CA GLU A 303 28.66 -3.28 4.47
C GLU A 303 28.44 -4.50 3.58
N VAL A 304 27.64 -4.38 2.50
CA VAL A 304 27.47 -5.46 1.51
C VAL A 304 28.79 -5.82 0.87
N GLU A 305 29.56 -4.83 0.41
CA GLU A 305 30.87 -5.03 -0.21
C GLU A 305 31.85 -5.72 0.76
N ASN A 306 31.95 -5.26 2.00
CA ASN A 306 32.81 -5.87 3.01
C ASN A 306 32.48 -7.34 3.27
N LYS A 307 31.19 -7.70 3.26
CA LYS A 307 30.75 -9.08 3.52
C LYS A 307 30.84 -9.97 2.28
N PHE A 308 30.54 -9.46 1.09
CA PHE A 308 30.32 -10.27 -0.10
C PHE A 308 31.28 -9.99 -1.26
N SER A 309 32.29 -9.13 -1.12
CA SER A 309 33.26 -8.83 -2.18
C SER A 309 34.01 -10.05 -2.71
N SER A 310 34.20 -11.10 -1.89
CA SER A 310 34.81 -12.37 -2.32
C SER A 310 33.86 -13.29 -3.09
N GLN A 311 32.58 -12.99 -3.12
CA GLN A 311 31.58 -13.79 -3.83
C GLN A 311 31.59 -13.42 -5.31
N GLU A 312 31.60 -14.45 -6.19
CA GLU A 312 31.62 -14.25 -7.65
C GLU A 312 30.44 -13.41 -8.15
N TRP A 313 29.28 -13.55 -7.54
CA TRP A 313 28.05 -12.84 -7.94
C TRP A 313 28.07 -11.35 -7.59
N HIS A 314 28.90 -10.87 -6.64
CA HIS A 314 28.87 -9.51 -6.14
C HIS A 314 29.37 -8.51 -7.18
N GLU A 315 28.68 -7.35 -7.26
CA GLU A 315 29.06 -6.16 -8.02
C GLU A 315 28.52 -4.92 -7.32
N ARG A 316 29.43 -4.02 -6.91
CA ARG A 316 29.02 -2.75 -6.32
C ARG A 316 28.23 -1.93 -7.32
N ARG A 317 27.03 -1.49 -6.92
CA ARG A 317 26.13 -0.69 -7.73
C ARG A 317 25.57 0.48 -6.94
N GLU A 318 25.44 1.61 -7.63
CA GLU A 318 24.79 2.81 -7.12
C GLU A 318 23.50 3.05 -7.90
N TYR A 319 22.44 3.38 -7.18
CA TYR A 319 21.12 3.68 -7.73
C TYR A 319 20.77 5.12 -7.43
N LYS A 320 20.16 5.79 -8.40
CA LYS A 320 19.72 7.17 -8.23
C LYS A 320 18.43 7.21 -7.45
N ALA A 321 18.24 8.26 -6.67
CA ALA A 321 16.94 8.61 -6.14
C ALA A 321 15.94 8.80 -7.29
N GLY A 322 14.66 8.53 -7.04
CA GLY A 322 13.60 8.77 -8.03
C GLY A 322 13.50 10.25 -8.43
N SER A 323 12.77 10.53 -9.51
CA SER A 323 12.66 11.88 -10.09
C SER A 323 11.80 12.86 -9.27
N GLN A 324 11.24 12.44 -8.12
CA GLN A 324 10.37 13.27 -7.28
C GLN A 324 11.20 14.02 -6.22
N SER A 325 10.81 15.23 -5.88
CA SER A 325 11.61 16.18 -5.09
C SER A 325 12.02 15.73 -3.68
N GLN A 326 11.35 14.74 -3.09
CA GLN A 326 11.70 14.19 -1.78
C GLN A 326 12.58 12.93 -1.87
N ALA A 327 12.77 12.37 -3.06
CA ALA A 327 13.50 11.12 -3.27
C ALA A 327 14.99 11.20 -2.89
N GLU A 328 15.61 12.37 -2.98
CA GLU A 328 17.03 12.55 -2.65
C GLU A 328 17.32 12.40 -1.15
N ALA A 329 16.33 12.66 -0.29
CA ALA A 329 16.46 12.53 1.16
C ALA A 329 16.17 11.13 1.70
N HIS A 330 15.54 10.27 0.89
CA HIS A 330 15.06 8.95 1.30
C HIS A 330 15.91 7.84 0.70
N GLU A 331 16.12 6.77 1.48
CA GLU A 331 16.64 5.50 0.98
C GLU A 331 15.51 4.60 0.45
N ALA A 332 15.89 3.59 -0.32
CA ALA A 332 15.01 2.47 -0.69
C ALA A 332 14.58 1.65 0.53
N ILE A 333 13.54 0.85 0.37
CA ILE A 333 13.16 -0.18 1.35
C ILE A 333 14.20 -1.30 1.27
N ARG A 334 15.00 -1.43 2.33
CA ARG A 334 16.07 -2.43 2.46
C ARG A 334 16.12 -3.00 3.87
N ILE A 335 16.86 -4.08 4.04
CA ILE A 335 17.16 -4.62 5.37
C ILE A 335 18.05 -3.64 6.16
N SER A 336 17.83 -3.58 7.48
CA SER A 336 18.62 -2.72 8.38
C SER A 336 19.97 -3.34 8.77
N HIS A 337 20.09 -4.67 8.74
CA HIS A 337 21.30 -5.39 9.10
C HIS A 337 21.60 -6.48 8.08
N ILE A 338 22.90 -6.62 7.72
CA ILE A 338 23.37 -7.65 6.81
C ILE A 338 23.72 -8.91 7.60
N HIS A 339 23.09 -10.02 7.22
CA HIS A 339 23.32 -11.36 7.79
C HIS A 339 23.35 -12.40 6.67
N ASP A 340 23.56 -13.67 6.98
CA ASP A 340 23.53 -14.75 6.02
C ASP A 340 22.07 -15.18 5.76
N PHE A 341 21.76 -15.66 4.55
CA PHE A 341 20.42 -16.08 4.17
C PHE A 341 19.87 -17.18 5.12
N SER A 342 20.74 -18.07 5.60
CA SER A 342 20.41 -19.13 6.55
C SER A 342 19.94 -18.63 7.92
N GLU A 343 20.21 -17.36 8.26
CA GLU A 343 19.83 -16.78 9.56
C GLU A 343 18.40 -16.22 9.54
N ILE A 344 17.73 -16.15 8.37
CA ILE A 344 16.35 -15.60 8.27
C ILE A 344 15.38 -16.34 9.19
N ASP A 345 15.47 -17.67 9.27
CA ASP A 345 14.60 -18.48 10.12
C ASP A 345 14.80 -18.20 11.60
N LYS A 346 16.05 -18.02 12.00
CA LYS A 346 16.42 -17.63 13.36
C LYS A 346 15.87 -16.25 13.70
N ILE A 347 16.11 -15.26 12.85
CA ILE A 347 15.61 -13.90 13.03
C ILE A 347 14.08 -13.87 13.09
N ALA A 348 13.41 -14.63 12.21
CA ALA A 348 11.96 -14.73 12.22
C ALA A 348 11.42 -15.30 13.54
N SER A 349 12.11 -16.28 14.12
CA SER A 349 11.76 -16.86 15.42
C SER A 349 12.03 -15.89 16.58
N GLU A 350 13.22 -15.26 16.63
CA GLU A 350 13.61 -14.31 17.68
C GLU A 350 12.70 -13.08 17.71
N GLU A 351 12.32 -12.57 16.55
CA GLU A 351 11.47 -11.40 16.38
C GLU A 351 9.96 -11.74 16.35
N ASN A 352 9.59 -13.02 16.53
CA ASN A 352 8.20 -13.50 16.47
C ASN A 352 7.47 -13.02 15.20
N LEU A 353 8.08 -13.23 14.03
CA LEU A 353 7.47 -12.90 12.75
C LEU A 353 6.42 -13.95 12.38
N SER A 354 5.25 -13.50 11.90
CA SER A 354 4.31 -14.40 11.24
C SER A 354 4.88 -14.90 9.91
N ASP A 355 4.33 -15.98 9.37
CA ASP A 355 4.75 -16.53 8.06
C ASP A 355 4.72 -15.48 6.95
N ASP A 356 3.69 -14.62 6.94
CA ASP A 356 3.59 -13.57 5.94
C ASP A 356 4.60 -12.43 6.17
N MET A 357 4.91 -12.10 7.43
CA MET A 357 6.01 -11.17 7.73
C MET A 357 7.36 -11.73 7.31
N LYS A 358 7.58 -13.04 7.53
CA LYS A 358 8.80 -13.73 7.10
C LYS A 358 8.93 -13.70 5.57
N LYS A 359 7.85 -13.99 4.81
CA LYS A 359 7.84 -13.88 3.34
C LYS A 359 8.20 -12.46 2.89
N ALA A 360 7.55 -11.44 3.46
CA ALA A 360 7.83 -10.04 3.15
C ALA A 360 9.28 -9.65 3.48
N TYR A 361 9.80 -10.07 4.63
CA TYR A 361 11.19 -9.84 5.03
C TYR A 361 12.18 -10.52 4.08
N THR A 362 11.95 -11.79 3.74
CA THR A 362 12.79 -12.53 2.79
C THR A 362 12.81 -11.86 1.41
N LEU A 363 11.67 -11.35 0.95
CA LEU A 363 11.58 -10.60 -0.30
C LEU A 363 12.43 -9.33 -0.27
N ILE A 364 12.35 -8.54 0.80
CA ILE A 364 13.13 -7.33 0.97
C ILE A 364 14.62 -7.67 1.11
N TYR A 365 14.96 -8.72 1.88
CA TYR A 365 16.32 -9.21 2.06
C TYR A 365 16.97 -9.58 0.72
N THR A 366 16.30 -10.43 -0.04
CA THR A 366 16.82 -10.89 -1.33
C THR A 366 16.96 -9.73 -2.32
N ASN A 367 15.99 -8.83 -2.42
CA ASN A 367 16.10 -7.66 -3.28
C ASN A 367 17.26 -6.74 -2.86
N SER A 368 17.42 -6.48 -1.56
CA SER A 368 18.50 -5.62 -1.04
C SER A 368 19.89 -6.13 -1.48
N LEU A 369 20.14 -7.44 -1.34
CA LEU A 369 21.42 -8.03 -1.69
C LEU A 369 21.58 -8.24 -3.21
N LEU A 370 20.55 -8.72 -3.89
CA LEU A 370 20.59 -8.94 -5.34
C LEU A 370 20.72 -7.65 -6.13
N SER A 371 20.29 -6.51 -5.58
CA SER A 371 20.57 -5.21 -6.17
C SER A 371 22.07 -4.92 -6.33
N GLN A 372 22.92 -5.56 -5.51
CA GLN A 372 24.39 -5.48 -5.55
C GLN A 372 25.01 -6.71 -6.23
N ALA A 373 24.32 -7.30 -7.20
CA ALA A 373 24.78 -8.50 -7.91
C ALA A 373 25.08 -8.21 -9.39
N LYS A 374 25.91 -9.07 -10.00
CA LYS A 374 26.22 -9.03 -11.43
C LYS A 374 25.01 -9.35 -12.28
N ASN A 375 24.98 -8.84 -13.51
CA ASN A 375 23.98 -9.16 -14.51
C ASN A 375 23.97 -10.65 -14.83
N ALA A 376 22.78 -11.16 -15.15
CA ALA A 376 22.68 -12.43 -15.86
C ALA A 376 22.98 -12.19 -17.35
N ILE A 377 23.73 -13.10 -17.98
CA ILE A 377 24.12 -13.02 -19.39
C ILE A 377 23.51 -14.17 -20.13
N ASN A 378 22.74 -13.86 -21.15
CA ASN A 378 22.12 -14.84 -22.03
C ASN A 378 22.61 -14.64 -23.47
N GLN A 379 22.80 -15.74 -24.18
CA GLN A 379 22.97 -15.77 -25.63
C GLN A 379 21.63 -16.12 -26.24
N ASN A 380 21.05 -15.18 -26.97
CA ASN A 380 19.80 -15.38 -27.69
C ASN A 380 20.12 -15.71 -29.15
N PHE A 381 19.46 -16.74 -29.67
CA PHE A 381 19.58 -17.16 -31.05
C PHE A 381 18.25 -16.99 -31.77
N THR A 382 18.32 -16.52 -33.01
CA THR A 382 17.22 -16.58 -33.96
C THR A 382 17.69 -17.39 -35.14
N PHE A 383 16.91 -18.42 -35.48
CA PHE A 383 17.19 -19.30 -36.58
C PHE A 383 16.18 -19.06 -37.70
N ASP A 384 16.67 -18.72 -38.89
CA ASP A 384 15.89 -18.70 -40.10
C ASP A 384 16.05 -20.05 -40.79
N ILE A 385 14.94 -20.79 -40.93
CA ILE A 385 14.90 -22.19 -41.37
C ILE A 385 14.08 -22.21 -42.67
N ASP A 386 14.67 -22.73 -43.72
CA ASP A 386 14.03 -22.93 -45.02
C ASP A 386 13.39 -24.31 -45.14
N ILE A 387 12.12 -24.30 -45.55
CA ILE A 387 11.38 -25.50 -45.97
C ILE A 387 10.71 -25.19 -47.29
N ASN A 388 11.28 -25.70 -48.39
CA ASN A 388 10.76 -25.49 -49.73
C ASN A 388 10.59 -23.99 -50.08
N ALA A 389 11.63 -23.21 -49.91
CA ALA A 389 11.67 -21.76 -50.12
C ALA A 389 10.70 -20.92 -49.24
N LEU A 390 10.13 -21.53 -48.21
CA LEU A 390 9.37 -20.82 -47.18
C LEU A 390 10.24 -20.65 -45.93
N SER A 391 10.31 -19.44 -45.43
CA SER A 391 11.05 -19.12 -44.23
C SER A 391 10.21 -19.39 -42.96
N PHE A 392 10.83 -20.08 -42.01
CA PHE A 392 10.32 -20.32 -40.68
C PHE A 392 11.33 -19.81 -39.66
N LYS A 393 10.84 -19.22 -38.56
CA LYS A 393 11.69 -18.69 -37.49
C LYS A 393 11.52 -19.45 -36.21
N ALA A 394 12.65 -19.82 -35.59
CA ALA A 394 12.72 -20.36 -34.24
C ALA A 394 13.64 -19.50 -33.38
N LYS A 395 13.38 -19.48 -32.08
CA LYS A 395 14.18 -18.72 -31.10
C LYS A 395 14.68 -19.65 -30.00
N SER A 396 15.89 -19.39 -29.54
CA SER A 396 16.48 -20.13 -28.43
C SER A 396 17.25 -19.16 -27.53
N THR A 397 17.27 -19.45 -26.23
CA THR A 397 18.09 -18.73 -25.25
C THR A 397 18.98 -19.72 -24.51
N LYS A 398 20.28 -19.38 -24.42
CA LYS A 398 21.25 -20.10 -23.60
C LYS A 398 21.78 -19.17 -22.51
N THR A 399 21.67 -19.56 -21.26
CA THR A 399 22.24 -18.81 -20.16
C THR A 399 23.74 -19.06 -20.12
N ILE A 400 24.54 -17.99 -20.36
CA ILE A 400 26.01 -18.02 -20.30
C ILE A 400 26.48 -17.84 -18.85
N TYR A 401 25.88 -16.89 -18.14
CA TYR A 401 26.18 -16.62 -16.76
C TYR A 401 24.90 -16.28 -16.00
N LYS A 402 24.63 -17.02 -14.91
CA LYS A 402 23.39 -16.83 -14.13
C LYS A 402 23.33 -15.48 -13.40
N GLY A 403 24.48 -14.93 -13.00
CA GLY A 403 24.57 -13.67 -12.27
C GLY A 403 23.65 -13.69 -11.04
N PHE A 404 22.86 -12.60 -10.85
CA PHE A 404 21.91 -12.52 -9.75
C PHE A 404 20.89 -13.66 -9.68
N LYS A 405 20.58 -14.31 -10.80
CA LYS A 405 19.62 -15.45 -10.85
C LYS A 405 20.17 -16.70 -10.18
N GLY A 406 21.50 -16.86 -10.11
CA GLY A 406 22.14 -17.97 -9.43
C GLY A 406 22.24 -17.83 -7.91
N VAL A 407 21.99 -16.63 -7.41
CA VAL A 407 21.99 -16.32 -5.99
C VAL A 407 20.58 -16.54 -5.45
N PHE A 408 20.40 -17.30 -4.38
CA PHE A 408 19.08 -17.60 -3.81
C PHE A 408 18.10 -18.27 -4.80
N GLU A 409 18.59 -19.23 -5.59
CA GLU A 409 17.78 -19.93 -6.63
C GLU A 409 16.43 -20.46 -6.12
N SER A 410 16.37 -20.97 -4.91
CA SER A 410 15.13 -21.45 -4.27
C SER A 410 14.05 -20.39 -4.10
N PHE A 411 14.42 -19.11 -4.12
CA PHE A 411 13.52 -17.98 -3.97
C PHE A 411 13.31 -17.19 -5.26
N THR A 412 14.30 -17.18 -6.16
CA THR A 412 14.28 -16.43 -7.43
C THR A 412 13.64 -17.18 -8.58
N ASN A 413 13.66 -18.52 -8.55
CA ASN A 413 13.17 -19.37 -9.65
C ASN A 413 11.63 -19.40 -9.82
N ASP A 414 10.87 -18.79 -8.92
CA ASP A 414 9.40 -18.65 -9.06
C ASP A 414 8.96 -17.48 -9.98
N ASP A 415 9.89 -16.68 -10.48
CA ASP A 415 9.60 -15.64 -11.46
C ASP A 415 9.38 -16.31 -12.84
N ASN A 416 8.22 -16.97 -13.01
CA ASN A 416 7.65 -17.25 -14.32
C ASN A 416 7.23 -15.91 -14.94
N GLU A 417 8.22 -15.10 -15.36
CA GLU A 417 8.00 -14.06 -16.35
C GLU A 417 7.40 -14.71 -17.58
N ASP A 418 6.51 -14.02 -18.28
CA ASP A 418 5.87 -14.46 -19.52
C ASP A 418 6.95 -15.01 -20.48
N LYS A 419 7.31 -16.28 -20.35
CA LYS A 419 8.19 -16.94 -21.29
C LYS A 419 7.39 -17.06 -22.58
N ASP A 420 7.97 -16.61 -23.68
CA ASP A 420 7.41 -16.92 -25.00
C ASP A 420 7.31 -18.45 -25.08
N GLU A 421 6.09 -18.98 -25.17
CA GLU A 421 5.83 -20.42 -25.23
C GLU A 421 6.61 -21.12 -26.37
N ASN A 422 7.13 -20.34 -27.30
CA ASN A 422 7.89 -20.79 -28.46
C ASN A 422 9.41 -20.63 -28.28
N GLU A 423 9.89 -20.05 -27.14
CA GLU A 423 11.32 -19.89 -26.87
C GLU A 423 11.90 -21.16 -26.22
N ILE A 424 12.93 -21.70 -26.83
CA ILE A 424 13.54 -22.97 -26.42
C ILE A 424 14.80 -22.70 -25.61
N GLN A 425 15.01 -23.47 -24.55
CA GLN A 425 16.22 -23.34 -23.74
C GLN A 425 17.33 -24.26 -24.27
N GLY A 426 18.48 -23.64 -24.61
CA GLY A 426 19.71 -24.37 -24.92
C GLY A 426 19.78 -25.03 -26.29
N LEU A 427 18.83 -24.77 -27.20
CA LEU A 427 18.94 -25.23 -28.59
C LEU A 427 20.01 -24.40 -29.32
N GLU A 428 20.97 -25.06 -29.96
CA GLU A 428 21.98 -24.44 -30.80
C GLU A 428 21.93 -25.13 -32.18
N LEU A 429 21.83 -24.34 -33.23
CA LEU A 429 21.87 -24.78 -34.62
C LEU A 429 22.95 -24.02 -35.37
N SER A 430 23.54 -24.65 -36.38
CA SER A 430 24.53 -24.03 -37.25
C SER A 430 23.94 -23.73 -38.63
N LYS A 431 24.52 -22.75 -39.32
CA LYS A 431 24.15 -22.45 -40.70
C LYS A 431 24.38 -23.69 -41.57
N ASP A 432 23.50 -23.91 -42.51
CA ASP A 432 23.46 -25.07 -43.43
C ASP A 432 23.15 -26.44 -42.77
N GLU A 433 22.88 -26.44 -41.49
CA GLU A 433 22.49 -27.64 -40.76
C GLU A 433 21.11 -28.13 -41.20
N LEU A 434 20.93 -29.44 -41.26
CA LEU A 434 19.64 -30.08 -41.55
C LEU A 434 18.99 -30.53 -40.25
N VAL A 435 17.71 -30.21 -40.10
CA VAL A 435 16.88 -30.63 -38.97
C VAL A 435 15.69 -31.45 -39.48
N GLU A 436 15.29 -32.47 -38.73
CA GLU A 436 14.19 -33.38 -39.08
C GLU A 436 12.84 -32.65 -38.94
N ILE A 437 11.94 -32.83 -39.91
CA ILE A 437 10.57 -32.34 -39.86
C ILE A 437 9.67 -33.42 -39.29
N LEU A 438 9.08 -33.22 -38.15
CA LEU A 438 8.14 -34.15 -37.52
C LEU A 438 6.69 -33.92 -37.95
N GLY A 439 6.36 -32.71 -38.39
CA GLY A 439 5.01 -32.37 -38.84
C GLY A 439 4.74 -30.88 -38.82
N TYR A 440 3.48 -30.52 -39.07
CA TYR A 440 3.03 -29.16 -39.13
C TYR A 440 1.75 -28.97 -38.33
N GLU A 441 1.62 -27.82 -37.67
CA GLU A 441 0.46 -27.44 -36.90
C GLU A 441 -0.02 -26.04 -37.32
N LEU A 442 -1.31 -25.80 -37.21
CA LEU A 442 -1.87 -24.44 -37.37
C LEU A 442 -1.92 -23.74 -36.04
N SER A 443 -1.44 -22.51 -36.04
CA SER A 443 -1.59 -21.56 -34.94
C SER A 443 -2.59 -20.49 -35.29
N GLU A 444 -3.64 -20.37 -34.52
CA GLU A 444 -4.60 -19.27 -34.66
C GLU A 444 -4.00 -17.95 -34.18
N VAL A 445 -4.07 -16.95 -35.03
CA VAL A 445 -3.69 -15.57 -34.72
C VAL A 445 -4.96 -14.75 -34.55
N LYS A 446 -5.25 -14.37 -33.31
CA LYS A 446 -6.40 -13.53 -32.97
C LYS A 446 -5.92 -12.21 -32.39
N LYS A 447 -6.57 -11.12 -32.72
CA LYS A 447 -6.36 -9.88 -31.99
C LYS A 447 -6.71 -10.14 -30.52
N LYS A 448 -5.82 -9.75 -29.62
CA LYS A 448 -6.05 -9.92 -28.17
C LYS A 448 -6.75 -8.67 -27.65
N ALA A 449 -7.85 -8.85 -26.94
CA ALA A 449 -8.48 -7.77 -26.19
C ALA A 449 -7.49 -7.16 -25.18
N PRO A 450 -7.59 -5.86 -24.91
CA PRO A 450 -6.91 -5.30 -23.76
C PRO A 450 -7.27 -6.10 -22.51
N THR A 451 -6.29 -6.38 -21.65
CA THR A 451 -6.53 -7.10 -20.39
C THR A 451 -6.92 -6.11 -19.29
N HIS A 452 -7.73 -6.54 -18.35
CA HIS A 452 -7.95 -5.79 -17.14
C HIS A 452 -6.63 -5.52 -16.42
N TYR A 453 -6.58 -4.45 -15.65
CA TYR A 453 -5.43 -4.21 -14.78
C TYR A 453 -5.37 -5.28 -13.70
N LYS A 454 -4.18 -5.78 -13.43
CA LYS A 454 -3.94 -6.69 -12.30
C LYS A 454 -3.66 -5.85 -11.05
N GLU A 455 -4.10 -6.34 -9.89
CA GLU A 455 -3.79 -5.69 -8.62
C GLU A 455 -2.27 -5.50 -8.45
N SER A 456 -1.47 -6.45 -8.95
CA SER A 456 -0.01 -6.41 -8.89
C SER A 456 0.65 -5.27 -9.68
N ASN A 457 0.06 -4.79 -10.78
CA ASN A 457 0.66 -3.75 -11.64
C ASN A 457 -0.09 -2.42 -11.60
N PHE A 458 -1.21 -2.35 -10.89
CA PHE A 458 -2.02 -1.13 -10.86
C PHE A 458 -1.32 0.01 -10.11
N ILE A 459 -0.60 -0.29 -9.05
CA ILE A 459 0.15 0.72 -8.28
C ILE A 459 1.27 1.33 -9.12
N SER A 460 2.02 0.53 -9.87
CA SER A 460 3.05 1.01 -10.80
C SER A 460 2.44 1.88 -11.92
N LEU A 461 1.22 1.56 -12.38
CA LEU A 461 0.48 2.41 -13.30
C LEU A 461 0.13 3.76 -12.67
N LEU A 462 -0.40 3.78 -11.45
CA LEU A 462 -0.72 5.03 -10.73
C LEU A 462 0.52 5.90 -10.54
N GLU A 463 1.65 5.30 -10.21
CA GLU A 463 2.93 6.00 -10.11
C GLU A 463 3.36 6.61 -11.45
N LYS A 464 3.27 5.84 -12.55
CA LYS A 464 3.56 6.32 -13.91
C LYS A 464 2.67 7.49 -14.31
N GLU A 465 1.38 7.41 -13.99
CA GLU A 465 0.38 8.46 -14.24
C GLU A 465 0.45 9.61 -13.21
N LYS A 466 1.40 9.56 -12.28
CA LYS A 466 1.60 10.54 -11.19
C LYS A 466 0.35 10.72 -10.31
N ILE A 467 -0.45 9.68 -10.16
CA ILE A 467 -1.65 9.66 -9.31
C ILE A 467 -1.29 9.17 -7.92
N GLY A 468 -1.23 10.06 -6.96
CA GLY A 468 -0.90 9.74 -5.57
C GLY A 468 0.59 9.74 -5.25
N ARG A 469 0.92 9.26 -4.07
CA ARG A 469 2.26 9.21 -3.47
C ARG A 469 2.40 7.94 -2.63
N PRO A 470 3.62 7.54 -2.21
CA PRO A 470 3.85 6.36 -1.37
C PRO A 470 2.92 6.24 -0.16
N SER A 471 2.58 7.36 0.47
CA SER A 471 1.65 7.41 1.61
C SER A 471 0.20 7.04 1.28
N THR A 472 -0.20 7.06 0.01
CA THR A 472 -1.60 6.86 -0.42
C THR A 472 -1.83 5.58 -1.21
N TYR A 473 -0.79 4.97 -1.81
CA TYR A 473 -0.94 3.81 -2.70
C TYR A 473 -1.71 2.64 -2.08
N ALA A 474 -1.46 2.32 -0.81
CA ALA A 474 -2.14 1.22 -0.12
C ALA A 474 -3.64 1.46 0.11
N THR A 475 -4.12 2.70 -0.02
CA THR A 475 -5.51 3.07 0.33
C THR A 475 -6.46 3.14 -0.86
N PHE A 476 -5.98 3.12 -2.09
CA PHE A 476 -6.83 3.32 -3.27
C PHE A 476 -7.80 2.17 -3.51
N LEU A 477 -7.27 0.98 -3.71
CA LEU A 477 -8.11 -0.19 -4.00
C LEU A 477 -9.10 -0.50 -2.89
N PRO A 478 -8.71 -0.53 -1.60
CA PRO A 478 -9.67 -0.73 -0.51
C PRO A 478 -10.82 0.28 -0.52
N LYS A 479 -10.54 1.57 -0.77
CA LYS A 479 -11.57 2.59 -0.84
C LYS A 479 -12.49 2.46 -2.04
N LEU A 480 -11.95 2.12 -3.23
CA LEU A 480 -12.77 1.89 -4.42
C LEU A 480 -13.66 0.65 -4.27
N LEU A 481 -13.17 -0.40 -3.59
CA LEU A 481 -13.92 -1.60 -3.25
C LEU A 481 -15.02 -1.30 -2.22
N GLU A 482 -14.69 -0.57 -1.14
CA GLU A 482 -15.65 -0.16 -0.11
C GLU A 482 -16.82 0.64 -0.70
N ARG A 483 -16.53 1.48 -1.70
CA ARG A 483 -17.54 2.26 -2.44
C ARG A 483 -18.27 1.46 -3.52
N GLU A 484 -17.88 0.21 -3.74
CA GLU A 484 -18.45 -0.66 -4.78
C GLU A 484 -18.26 -0.12 -6.21
N TYR A 485 -17.25 0.73 -6.43
CA TYR A 485 -16.93 1.24 -7.76
C TYR A 485 -16.21 0.21 -8.63
N ILE A 486 -15.51 -0.70 -8.00
CA ILE A 486 -14.76 -1.79 -8.63
C ILE A 486 -15.04 -3.11 -7.93
N ALA A 487 -14.69 -4.19 -8.62
CA ALA A 487 -14.65 -5.54 -8.06
C ALA A 487 -13.32 -6.20 -8.41
N ILE A 488 -12.87 -7.14 -7.58
CA ILE A 488 -11.73 -8.00 -7.88
C ILE A 488 -12.24 -9.33 -8.40
N GLN A 489 -11.81 -9.70 -9.61
CA GLN A 489 -12.08 -10.99 -10.20
C GLN A 489 -10.82 -11.85 -10.20
N LYS A 490 -10.91 -13.06 -9.67
CA LYS A 490 -9.79 -13.99 -9.67
C LYS A 490 -9.72 -14.72 -11.01
N LYS A 491 -8.58 -14.59 -11.71
CA LYS A 491 -8.31 -15.26 -12.98
C LYS A 491 -6.97 -16.00 -12.89
N GLY A 492 -7.04 -17.30 -12.69
CA GLY A 492 -5.87 -18.12 -12.41
C GLY A 492 -5.14 -17.65 -11.13
N LYS A 493 -3.87 -17.31 -11.24
CA LYS A 493 -3.06 -16.75 -10.13
C LYS A 493 -3.22 -15.24 -9.94
N ASN A 494 -3.91 -14.54 -10.86
CA ASN A 494 -4.01 -13.08 -10.84
C ASN A 494 -5.35 -12.61 -10.29
N ASN A 495 -5.33 -11.47 -9.63
CA ASN A 495 -6.50 -10.68 -9.26
C ASN A 495 -6.67 -9.56 -10.30
N GLU A 496 -7.72 -9.61 -11.10
CA GLU A 496 -8.05 -8.59 -12.10
C GLU A 496 -9.00 -7.56 -11.49
N ILE A 497 -8.76 -6.27 -11.77
CA ILE A 497 -9.58 -5.15 -11.30
C ILE A 497 -10.59 -4.81 -12.40
N VAL A 498 -11.87 -4.91 -12.08
CA VAL A 498 -12.99 -4.70 -13.01
C VAL A 498 -13.86 -3.54 -12.52
N ALA A 499 -14.24 -2.63 -13.42
CA ALA A 499 -15.19 -1.58 -13.09
C ALA A 499 -16.61 -2.15 -12.94
N THR A 500 -17.34 -1.72 -11.91
CA THR A 500 -18.75 -2.03 -11.76
C THR A 500 -19.60 -1.05 -12.58
N ASN A 501 -20.88 -1.39 -12.80
CA ASN A 501 -21.83 -0.47 -13.41
C ASN A 501 -21.91 0.86 -12.64
N LYS A 502 -21.87 0.81 -11.31
CA LYS A 502 -21.83 1.98 -10.43
C LYS A 502 -20.61 2.86 -10.69
N GLY A 503 -19.43 2.26 -10.79
CA GLY A 503 -18.20 2.99 -11.10
C GLY A 503 -18.25 3.66 -12.47
N ILE A 504 -18.77 2.96 -13.49
CA ILE A 504 -18.93 3.48 -14.85
C ILE A 504 -19.94 4.65 -14.88
N GLU A 505 -21.09 4.48 -14.22
CA GLU A 505 -22.13 5.50 -14.13
C GLU A 505 -21.62 6.75 -13.40
N PHE A 506 -20.90 6.57 -12.30
CA PHE A 506 -20.32 7.67 -11.54
C PHE A 506 -19.35 8.51 -12.38
N ILE A 507 -18.41 7.88 -13.10
CA ILE A 507 -17.47 8.61 -13.97
C ILE A 507 -18.20 9.33 -15.12
N LYS A 508 -19.21 8.68 -15.74
CA LYS A 508 -20.04 9.32 -16.78
C LYS A 508 -20.80 10.52 -16.24
N THR A 509 -21.33 10.43 -15.03
CA THR A 509 -22.08 11.51 -14.38
C THR A 509 -21.20 12.71 -14.07
N LEU A 510 -19.94 12.49 -13.62
CA LEU A 510 -18.96 13.56 -13.45
C LEU A 510 -18.71 14.32 -14.75
N SER A 511 -18.52 13.61 -15.85
CA SER A 511 -18.29 14.22 -17.17
C SER A 511 -19.51 15.00 -17.68
N ALA A 512 -20.72 14.47 -17.45
CA ALA A 512 -21.96 15.14 -17.86
C ALA A 512 -22.26 16.44 -17.09
N ASN A 513 -21.69 16.60 -15.88
CA ASN A 513 -21.90 17.76 -15.01
C ASN A 513 -20.70 18.74 -15.00
N ASN A 514 -19.86 18.74 -16.02
CA ASN A 514 -18.68 19.59 -16.17
C ASN A 514 -17.60 19.39 -15.08
N ASP A 515 -17.67 18.29 -14.31
CA ASP A 515 -16.68 17.94 -13.28
C ASP A 515 -15.68 16.89 -13.80
N GLU A 516 -15.55 16.73 -15.12
CA GLU A 516 -14.59 15.81 -15.74
C GLU A 516 -13.14 16.09 -15.30
N TRP A 517 -12.82 17.35 -14.96
CA TRP A 517 -11.49 17.75 -14.52
C TRP A 517 -10.96 16.93 -13.37
N ILE A 518 -11.85 16.47 -12.43
CA ILE A 518 -11.45 15.66 -11.26
C ILE A 518 -11.14 14.20 -11.65
N THR A 519 -11.49 13.76 -12.85
CA THR A 519 -11.21 12.42 -13.36
C THR A 519 -9.86 12.31 -14.08
N LYS A 520 -9.20 13.44 -14.36
CA LYS A 520 -7.99 13.51 -15.17
C LYS A 520 -6.75 13.31 -14.31
N SER A 521 -5.86 12.41 -14.73
CA SER A 521 -4.56 12.17 -14.07
C SER A 521 -3.69 13.41 -14.11
N GLU A 522 -3.71 14.17 -15.20
CA GLU A 522 -2.93 15.39 -15.41
C GLU A 522 -3.26 16.46 -14.37
N PHE A 523 -4.55 16.58 -14.00
CA PHE A 523 -4.95 17.51 -12.95
C PHE A 523 -4.33 17.13 -11.61
N THR A 524 -4.41 15.86 -11.25
CA THR A 524 -3.83 15.37 -9.98
C THR A 524 -2.31 15.50 -9.97
N ALA A 525 -1.64 15.16 -11.07
CA ALA A 525 -0.20 15.33 -11.22
C ALA A 525 0.21 16.80 -11.08
N HIS A 526 -0.51 17.74 -11.73
CA HIS A 526 -0.26 19.17 -11.62
C HIS A 526 -0.42 19.67 -10.16
N MET A 527 -1.48 19.22 -9.47
CA MET A 527 -1.68 19.59 -8.06
C MET A 527 -0.55 19.05 -7.16
N GLU A 528 -0.04 17.84 -7.41
CA GLU A 528 1.12 17.32 -6.68
C GLU A 528 2.40 18.13 -6.98
N GLU A 529 2.60 18.59 -8.21
CA GLU A 529 3.72 19.47 -8.58
C GLU A 529 3.65 20.82 -7.83
N ILE A 530 2.45 21.40 -7.67
CA ILE A 530 2.27 22.62 -6.87
C ILE A 530 2.61 22.37 -5.41
N LEU A 531 2.19 21.22 -4.84
CA LEU A 531 2.53 20.84 -3.47
C LEU A 531 4.04 20.72 -3.28
N ASP A 532 4.76 20.16 -4.23
CA ASP A 532 6.22 20.07 -4.21
C ASP A 532 6.87 21.47 -4.32
N LYS A 533 6.34 22.35 -5.18
CA LYS A 533 6.79 23.75 -5.28
C LYS A 533 6.54 24.56 -4.00
N ILE A 534 5.43 24.30 -3.29
CA ILE A 534 5.20 24.90 -1.97
C ILE A 534 6.26 24.46 -0.98
N SER A 535 6.56 23.16 -0.95
CA SER A 535 7.61 22.58 -0.09
C SER A 535 8.99 23.18 -0.36
N ASN A 536 9.29 23.49 -1.64
CA ASN A 536 10.52 24.15 -2.06
C ASN A 536 10.50 25.68 -1.86
N GLY A 537 9.36 26.28 -1.49
CA GLY A 537 9.21 27.72 -1.31
C GLY A 537 9.01 28.53 -2.59
N GLU A 538 8.72 27.85 -3.70
CA GLU A 538 8.50 28.44 -5.04
C GLU A 538 7.05 28.92 -5.23
N CYS A 539 6.10 28.32 -4.50
CA CYS A 539 4.67 28.66 -4.50
C CYS A 539 4.17 28.85 -3.07
N SER A 540 3.03 29.51 -2.94
CA SER A 540 2.33 29.70 -1.66
C SER A 540 1.18 28.68 -1.49
N TYR A 541 0.71 28.53 -0.27
CA TYR A 541 -0.51 27.78 0.05
C TYR A 541 -1.72 28.24 -0.77
N LEU A 542 -1.88 29.57 -0.97
CA LEU A 542 -3.00 30.14 -1.71
C LEU A 542 -2.96 29.84 -3.19
N ASP A 543 -1.77 29.65 -3.77
CA ASP A 543 -1.61 29.27 -5.19
C ASP A 543 -2.14 27.83 -5.46
N PHE A 544 -2.26 27.02 -4.44
CA PHE A 544 -2.88 25.70 -4.52
C PHE A 544 -4.41 25.79 -4.29
N ILE A 545 -4.83 26.45 -3.20
CA ILE A 545 -6.21 26.37 -2.71
C ILE A 545 -7.17 27.20 -3.56
N LYS A 546 -6.80 28.42 -3.96
CA LYS A 546 -7.69 29.30 -4.72
C LYS A 546 -8.09 28.72 -6.08
N PRO A 547 -7.15 28.28 -6.93
CA PRO A 547 -7.52 27.65 -8.20
C PRO A 547 -8.34 26.37 -8.02
N LEU A 548 -8.07 25.60 -6.97
CA LEU A 548 -8.86 24.42 -6.67
C LEU A 548 -10.29 24.75 -6.28
N HIS A 549 -10.49 25.77 -5.44
CA HIS A 549 -11.81 26.20 -5.02
C HIS A 549 -12.60 26.88 -6.15
N GLU A 550 -11.90 27.58 -7.05
CA GLU A 550 -12.49 28.12 -8.30
C GLU A 550 -13.10 27.03 -9.19
N LYS A 551 -12.41 25.88 -9.32
CA LYS A 551 -12.93 24.69 -10.03
C LYS A 551 -14.24 24.16 -9.43
N MET A 552 -14.49 24.44 -8.17
CA MET A 552 -15.70 24.09 -7.43
C MET A 552 -16.66 25.28 -7.28
N GLU A 553 -16.56 26.28 -8.17
CA GLU A 553 -17.46 27.44 -8.25
C GLU A 553 -17.50 28.26 -6.94
N PHE A 554 -16.41 28.28 -6.18
CA PHE A 554 -16.30 28.96 -4.88
C PHE A 554 -17.42 28.63 -3.87
N VAL A 555 -17.88 27.37 -3.88
CA VAL A 555 -18.92 26.90 -2.96
C VAL A 555 -18.41 26.92 -1.52
N GLU A 556 -18.98 27.78 -0.68
CA GLU A 556 -18.65 27.87 0.73
C GLU A 556 -19.36 26.79 1.57
N ILE A 557 -18.63 26.14 2.44
CA ILE A 557 -19.20 25.21 3.42
C ILE A 557 -19.73 26.04 4.60
N LYS A 558 -21.04 26.04 4.76
CA LYS A 558 -21.70 26.74 5.86
C LYS A 558 -21.81 25.84 7.10
N PRO A 559 -21.81 26.40 8.31
CA PRO A 559 -22.17 25.65 9.50
C PRO A 559 -23.49 24.93 9.27
N ALA A 560 -23.55 23.64 9.59
CA ALA A 560 -24.83 22.95 9.58
C ALA A 560 -25.79 23.74 10.48
N GLU A 561 -26.92 24.17 9.95
CA GLU A 561 -28.00 24.70 10.81
C GLU A 561 -28.17 23.71 11.96
N GLN A 562 -28.09 24.22 13.19
CA GLN A 562 -28.28 23.39 14.36
C GLN A 562 -29.72 22.88 14.28
N ARG A 563 -29.86 21.66 13.73
CA ARG A 563 -31.14 20.98 13.87
C ARG A 563 -31.44 20.90 15.36
N PRO A 564 -32.67 21.22 15.77
CA PRO A 564 -33.02 21.04 17.17
C PRO A 564 -32.64 19.61 17.57
N PRO A 565 -32.07 19.42 18.76
CA PRO A 565 -31.63 18.12 19.20
C PRO A 565 -32.80 17.13 19.06
N THR A 566 -32.57 15.99 18.41
CA THR A 566 -33.59 14.94 18.29
C THR A 566 -33.82 14.33 19.67
N PRO A 567 -35.07 14.06 20.06
CA PRO A 567 -35.36 13.40 21.33
C PRO A 567 -34.79 11.96 21.34
N PRO A 568 -34.41 11.43 22.51
CA PRO A 568 -34.00 10.05 22.63
C PRO A 568 -35.16 9.11 22.34
N SER A 569 -34.83 7.85 21.97
CA SER A 569 -35.87 6.84 21.89
C SER A 569 -36.52 6.56 23.27
N GLN A 570 -37.79 6.14 23.29
CA GLN A 570 -38.48 5.84 24.53
C GLN A 570 -37.75 4.82 25.39
N ALA A 571 -37.12 3.79 24.75
CA ALA A 571 -36.29 2.80 25.43
C ALA A 571 -35.03 3.40 26.10
N GLN A 572 -34.40 4.38 25.46
CA GLN A 572 -33.25 5.09 26.06
C GLN A 572 -33.67 5.94 27.24
N LEU A 573 -34.79 6.63 27.14
CA LEU A 573 -35.33 7.45 28.22
C LEU A 573 -35.74 6.61 29.45
N GLU A 574 -36.41 5.48 29.23
CA GLU A 574 -36.77 4.52 30.29
C GLU A 574 -35.52 3.94 30.97
N LEU A 575 -34.49 3.59 30.18
CA LEU A 575 -33.21 3.13 30.71
C LEU A 575 -32.52 4.22 31.56
N ALA A 576 -32.52 5.46 31.09
CA ALA A 576 -31.94 6.58 31.81
C ALA A 576 -32.70 6.81 33.15
N LYS A 577 -34.02 6.81 33.13
CA LYS A 577 -34.85 6.95 34.33
C LYS A 577 -34.59 5.81 35.33
N LYS A 578 -34.50 4.57 34.87
CA LYS A 578 -34.18 3.42 35.71
C LYS A 578 -32.78 3.51 36.35
N LEU A 579 -31.78 3.89 35.56
CA LEU A 579 -30.39 4.05 36.04
C LEU A 579 -30.27 5.21 37.02
N ALA A 580 -31.01 6.31 36.79
CA ALA A 580 -31.09 7.46 37.69
C ALA A 580 -31.66 7.05 39.07
N LEU A 581 -32.77 6.31 39.09
CA LEU A 581 -33.41 5.81 40.29
C LEU A 581 -32.44 4.89 41.09
N ASN A 582 -31.82 3.96 40.41
CA ASN A 582 -30.91 2.99 41.06
C ASN A 582 -29.65 3.63 41.63
N ALA A 583 -29.11 4.69 40.99
CA ALA A 583 -27.90 5.39 41.43
C ALA A 583 -28.20 6.65 42.24
N GLN A 584 -29.46 6.96 42.52
CA GLN A 584 -29.93 8.19 43.22
C GLN A 584 -29.39 9.47 42.55
N LEU A 585 -29.45 9.51 41.20
CA LEU A 585 -28.98 10.67 40.40
C LEU A 585 -30.17 11.46 39.89
N GLU A 586 -30.02 12.78 39.85
CA GLU A 586 -30.99 13.66 39.17
C GLU A 586 -30.83 13.54 37.64
N LEU A 587 -31.98 13.55 36.94
CA LEU A 587 -31.98 13.54 35.46
C LEU A 587 -31.58 14.97 34.98
N PRO A 588 -30.69 15.05 33.97
CA PRO A 588 -30.31 16.32 33.36
C PRO A 588 -31.54 17.06 32.79
N LYS A 589 -31.52 18.37 32.84
CA LYS A 589 -32.41 19.21 32.03
C LYS A 589 -32.22 18.82 30.56
N ASP A 590 -33.26 18.79 29.78
CA ASP A 590 -33.25 18.45 28.35
C ASP A 590 -32.98 16.98 28.01
N ILE A 591 -32.97 16.06 28.98
CA ILE A 591 -32.78 14.63 28.72
C ILE A 591 -33.88 14.06 27.82
N GLU A 592 -35.09 14.62 27.86
CA GLU A 592 -36.25 14.16 27.05
C GLU A 592 -36.23 14.74 25.62
N THR A 593 -35.47 15.81 25.38
CA THR A 593 -35.42 16.50 24.09
C THR A 593 -34.11 16.28 23.34
N ASN A 594 -33.07 15.76 24.01
CA ASN A 594 -31.74 15.62 23.45
C ASN A 594 -31.17 14.20 23.70
N TRP A 595 -31.17 13.38 22.64
CA TRP A 595 -30.66 12.01 22.71
C TRP A 595 -29.19 11.92 23.16
N LYS A 596 -28.38 12.95 22.88
CA LYS A 596 -26.95 12.96 23.24
C LYS A 596 -26.80 13.12 24.75
N ILE A 597 -27.53 14.05 25.35
CA ILE A 597 -27.58 14.24 26.81
C ILE A 597 -28.08 12.96 27.49
N CYS A 598 -29.09 12.32 26.92
CA CYS A 598 -29.61 11.05 27.42
C CYS A 598 -28.56 9.93 27.34
N SER A 599 -27.85 9.80 26.24
CA SER A 599 -26.82 8.80 26.05
C SER A 599 -25.61 9.00 26.99
N GLU A 600 -25.13 10.23 27.11
CA GLU A 600 -24.04 10.60 28.03
C GLU A 600 -24.43 10.35 29.50
N PHE A 601 -25.66 10.67 29.86
CA PHE A 601 -26.18 10.38 31.17
C PHE A 601 -26.27 8.86 31.45
N ILE A 602 -26.76 8.07 30.50
CA ILE A 602 -26.80 6.61 30.62
C ILE A 602 -25.40 6.03 30.86
N GLU A 603 -24.39 6.50 30.12
CA GLU A 603 -23.00 6.04 30.32
C GLU A 603 -22.45 6.43 31.71
N MET A 604 -22.71 7.63 32.13
CA MET A 604 -22.31 8.12 33.46
C MET A 604 -23.03 7.36 34.56
N ALA A 605 -24.33 7.19 34.44
CA ALA A 605 -25.16 6.52 35.44
C ALA A 605 -24.84 5.02 35.56
N LYS A 606 -24.48 4.33 34.45
CA LYS A 606 -23.98 2.94 34.49
C LYS A 606 -22.72 2.79 35.33
N LYS A 607 -21.81 3.76 35.31
CA LYS A 607 -20.57 3.76 36.11
C LYS A 607 -20.83 4.00 37.60
N LYS A 608 -21.95 4.62 37.93
CA LYS A 608 -22.33 4.97 39.31
C LYS A 608 -23.36 4.01 39.92
N GLN A 609 -23.70 2.92 39.22
CA GLN A 609 -24.61 1.93 39.77
C GLN A 609 -24.04 1.30 41.05
N PRO A 610 -24.85 1.10 42.10
CA PRO A 610 -24.41 0.40 43.29
C PRO A 610 -24.01 -1.03 42.92
N ILE A 611 -22.96 -1.52 43.56
CA ILE A 611 -22.51 -2.91 43.40
C ILE A 611 -23.59 -3.80 44.03
N LEU A 612 -24.30 -4.54 43.18
CA LEU A 612 -25.33 -5.49 43.65
C LEU A 612 -24.73 -6.88 43.84
N PRO A 613 -25.27 -7.72 44.75
CA PRO A 613 -24.89 -9.10 44.82
C PRO A 613 -25.32 -9.87 43.56
N PRO A 614 -24.63 -10.95 43.20
CA PRO A 614 -25.05 -11.83 42.13
C PRO A 614 -26.40 -12.50 42.48
N ASN A 615 -27.14 -12.88 41.43
CA ASN A 615 -28.36 -13.64 41.66
C ASN A 615 -28.00 -15.07 42.09
N GLU A 616 -28.98 -15.77 42.69
CA GLU A 616 -28.79 -17.12 43.25
C GLU A 616 -28.27 -18.13 42.19
N LYS A 617 -28.75 -18.03 40.95
CA LYS A 617 -28.31 -18.91 39.85
C LYS A 617 -26.85 -18.67 39.47
N GLN A 618 -26.40 -17.41 39.45
CA GLN A 618 -25.00 -17.04 39.17
C GLN A 618 -24.09 -17.52 40.33
N LEU A 619 -24.53 -17.34 41.57
CA LEU A 619 -23.78 -17.76 42.74
C LEU A 619 -23.59 -19.29 42.77
N ASN A 620 -24.65 -20.03 42.51
CA ASN A 620 -24.64 -21.50 42.45
C ASN A 620 -23.75 -22.00 41.30
N LEU A 621 -23.81 -21.36 40.13
CA LEU A 621 -22.92 -21.69 39.02
C LEU A 621 -21.45 -21.40 39.32
N ALA A 622 -21.17 -20.27 39.97
CA ALA A 622 -19.78 -19.94 40.37
C ALA A 622 -19.24 -20.95 41.41
N LYS A 623 -20.04 -21.32 42.39
CA LYS A 623 -19.67 -22.36 43.40
C LYS A 623 -19.39 -23.69 42.71
N LYS A 624 -20.27 -24.15 41.84
CA LYS A 624 -20.07 -25.38 41.05
C LYS A 624 -18.77 -25.33 40.22
N LEU A 625 -18.52 -24.24 39.52
CA LEU A 625 -17.32 -24.07 38.71
C LEU A 625 -16.03 -24.02 39.57
N ALA A 626 -16.10 -23.51 40.80
CA ALA A 626 -15.00 -23.53 41.72
C ALA A 626 -14.68 -24.97 42.18
N ASP A 627 -15.68 -25.75 42.51
CA ASP A 627 -15.55 -27.17 42.90
C ASP A 627 -15.01 -28.00 41.72
N ASP A 628 -15.59 -27.86 40.53
CA ASP A 628 -15.19 -28.60 39.34
C ASP A 628 -13.74 -28.32 38.92
N ASN A 629 -13.26 -27.08 39.13
CA ASN A 629 -11.90 -26.67 38.78
C ASN A 629 -10.91 -26.67 39.99
N LYS A 630 -11.35 -27.06 41.20
CA LYS A 630 -10.55 -27.07 42.44
C LYS A 630 -9.86 -25.71 42.71
N VAL A 631 -10.58 -24.62 42.61
CA VAL A 631 -10.11 -23.25 42.83
C VAL A 631 -10.94 -22.56 43.90
N GLU A 632 -10.28 -21.68 44.68
CA GLU A 632 -10.97 -20.88 45.69
C GLU A 632 -11.83 -19.77 45.02
N LEU A 633 -12.98 -19.50 45.64
CA LEU A 633 -13.85 -18.40 45.22
C LEU A 633 -13.19 -17.06 45.57
N PRO A 634 -13.22 -16.07 44.67
CA PRO A 634 -12.73 -14.72 44.94
C PRO A 634 -13.40 -14.08 46.16
N LYS A 635 -12.65 -13.30 46.95
CA LYS A 635 -13.21 -12.43 47.95
C LYS A 635 -14.25 -11.52 47.33
N ASP A 636 -15.33 -11.27 48.02
CA ASP A 636 -16.46 -10.43 47.59
C ASP A 636 -17.31 -10.96 46.40
N LEU A 637 -17.13 -12.23 46.01
CA LEU A 637 -17.94 -12.86 44.95
C LEU A 637 -19.43 -12.87 45.31
N GLU A 638 -19.79 -13.05 46.57
CA GLU A 638 -21.19 -13.09 47.04
C GLU A 638 -21.84 -11.72 47.14
N THR A 639 -21.04 -10.63 47.17
CA THR A 639 -21.52 -9.26 47.31
C THR A 639 -21.42 -8.46 46.01
N ASN A 640 -20.65 -8.96 45.03
CA ASN A 640 -20.36 -8.26 43.80
C ASN A 640 -20.63 -9.13 42.56
N TRP A 641 -21.76 -8.88 41.89
CA TRP A 641 -22.17 -9.63 40.69
C TRP A 641 -21.12 -9.61 39.59
N LYS A 642 -20.30 -8.55 39.48
CA LYS A 642 -19.29 -8.44 38.43
C LYS A 642 -18.13 -9.38 38.68
N ILE A 643 -17.64 -9.49 39.91
CA ILE A 643 -16.64 -10.47 40.30
C ILE A 643 -17.14 -11.89 40.06
N CYS A 644 -18.41 -12.15 40.38
CA CYS A 644 -19.06 -13.41 40.10
C CYS A 644 -19.14 -13.73 38.62
N SER A 645 -19.56 -12.78 37.80
CA SER A 645 -19.67 -12.90 36.32
C SER A 645 -18.31 -13.11 35.65
N ASP A 646 -17.29 -12.38 36.07
CA ASP A 646 -15.93 -12.52 35.58
C ASP A 646 -15.33 -13.90 35.93
N PHE A 647 -15.59 -14.37 37.16
CA PHE A 647 -15.21 -15.70 37.59
C PHE A 647 -15.88 -16.79 36.76
N ILE A 648 -17.20 -16.71 36.58
CA ILE A 648 -17.96 -17.64 35.73
C ILE A 648 -17.41 -17.64 34.30
N SER A 649 -17.18 -16.47 33.70
CA SER A 649 -16.67 -16.34 32.34
C SER A 649 -15.27 -16.94 32.15
N LYS A 650 -14.43 -16.85 33.19
CA LYS A 650 -13.07 -17.41 33.20
C LYS A 650 -13.05 -18.93 33.20
N TYR A 651 -14.00 -19.57 33.95
CA TYR A 651 -13.98 -21.00 34.14
C TYR A 651 -14.99 -21.79 33.28
N ILE A 652 -16.04 -21.17 32.76
CA ILE A 652 -16.96 -21.78 31.77
C ILE A 652 -16.21 -22.22 30.49
N LYS A 653 -15.19 -21.45 30.03
CA LYS A 653 -14.39 -21.80 28.85
C LYS A 653 -13.41 -22.96 29.07
N LYS A 654 -13.16 -23.39 30.32
CA LYS A 654 -12.30 -24.53 30.62
C LYS A 654 -13.03 -25.86 30.68
N SER A 655 -14.35 -25.86 30.87
CA SER A 655 -15.15 -27.09 30.95
C SER A 655 -15.72 -27.56 29.59
N SER A 656 -15.42 -26.84 28.52
CA SER A 656 -15.83 -27.18 27.15
C SER A 656 -14.66 -27.59 26.23
N LYS A 657 -13.51 -28.00 26.82
CA LYS A 657 -12.37 -28.61 26.10
C LYS A 657 -12.15 -30.04 26.58
#